data_c5a6872e67d8307fa24ee7af91290b59
#
_entry.id   c5a6872e67d8307fa24ee7af91290b59
#
_cell.length_a   1.000
_cell.length_b   1.000
_cell.length_c   1.000
_cell.angle_alpha   90.00
_cell.angle_beta   90.00
_cell.angle_gamma   90.00
#
_symmetry.space_group_name_H-M   'P 1'
#
loop_
_entity.id
_entity.type
_entity.pdbx_description
1 polymer ?
#
loop_
_entity_poly.entity_id
_entity_poly.type
_entity_poly.pdbx_seq_one_letter_code
_entity_poly.pdbx_strand_id
1 'polypeptide(L)'
;MMKIQPLFNISFLASKWESEYQTFKESKQDEKLLERLRNWAARSQLKETAAEAAFIQVFFCDIWGYAQQGKNADGSYQCSPQFPIARAGQGGGTGQADLALGYFGLSGGELDIPQVLCEFKDIKSLLDGKQHRKGNDRSPVRQCMDYLREAQNSLTGNELVAPLWGIVTDMNEFRLYCRTKGDTQCQRFVISPRSADEKESLLEKSEAGAFLRFLFQKMFHRTSLLTEQGDPYLKKLLKDQLIHETALEKDFYLEYRVYREYLYTTILANNPDFKGTRGSLVRLTQRFLDRCLFLFFCEDMGKSLDFPANLLRDILINHSKDAYYDPDDNIPWERLKNLFAVMDHGGNFGEFAINRFNGGLFVSFSDLEQLKIPAKVFCAKNQGAGGMETLLKHPLTLLFFTAKYNFGIKDAGHERMIDLYALGRIFEQSITELEIMEAQAEGRSSVNLLTKRKRDGVYYTPEWVTSYIVKETVGAYLESLKNDLGLDPLKRPDEEAIAQYGVFLRDKRKTAKIAGSWLESIKKYRLQLNRIKVVDPACGSGAFLIQALEYLKQEHQWAIEESVRITGQAELWDVDQVINDILANNLYGVDINPESVEIAKLALWMHTASPGKPLSDLDHNIRCGNSLVSSDFYQDQQQDLFDEAQKEQINTFDWKAAFPAVWNAGGFHCVIGNPPYVKLQHFRRIQSEVAEYLTNAVREDGARLYESAQTGNFDLYLLFIEKGLELLKSDGRMGYIAPSLWMMNEYGRGLRKKLKRTKQLDRWVDFKSFQVFDEAITYTALQF
;
A
#
# COMPACT_ATOMS: atom_id res chain seq x y z
N MET A 1 -4.52 9.19 14.05
CA MET A 1 -5.59 9.01 13.04
C MET A 1 -5.04 8.15 11.91
N MET A 2 -5.75 7.13 11.46
CA MET A 2 -5.39 6.45 10.21
C MET A 2 -5.19 7.50 9.13
N LYS A 3 -4.09 7.43 8.37
CA LYS A 3 -3.92 8.29 7.20
C LYS A 3 -4.95 7.83 6.17
N ILE A 4 -6.07 8.52 6.13
CA ILE A 4 -7.17 8.24 5.20
C ILE A 4 -6.63 8.54 3.80
N GLN A 5 -6.65 7.56 2.92
CA GLN A 5 -6.29 7.77 1.53
C GLN A 5 -7.46 8.43 0.80
N PRO A 6 -7.21 9.45 -0.04
CA PRO A 6 -8.27 10.06 -0.82
C PRO A 6 -8.84 9.04 -1.82
N LEU A 7 -10.16 9.09 -2.01
CA LEU A 7 -10.89 8.24 -2.95
C LEU A 7 -10.58 8.65 -4.40
N PHE A 8 -10.37 9.95 -4.62
CA PHE A 8 -10.06 10.52 -5.92
C PHE A 8 -8.78 11.35 -5.86
N ASN A 9 -7.99 11.28 -6.92
CA ASN A 9 -6.83 12.14 -7.12
C ASN A 9 -7.30 13.58 -7.44
N ILE A 10 -6.87 14.56 -6.62
CA ILE A 10 -7.29 15.95 -6.75
C ILE A 10 -6.87 16.54 -8.10
N SER A 11 -5.72 16.19 -8.63
CA SER A 11 -5.23 16.68 -9.92
C SER A 11 -6.02 16.12 -11.08
N PHE A 12 -6.36 14.82 -11.02
CA PHE A 12 -7.26 14.21 -11.99
C PHE A 12 -8.62 14.91 -11.98
N LEU A 13 -9.17 15.23 -10.79
CA LEU A 13 -10.42 15.96 -10.66
C LEU A 13 -10.31 17.39 -11.21
N ALA A 14 -9.19 18.07 -10.93
CA ALA A 14 -8.96 19.44 -11.42
C ALA A 14 -8.92 19.49 -12.95
N SER A 15 -8.19 18.58 -13.58
CA SER A 15 -8.16 18.46 -15.04
C SER A 15 -9.54 18.09 -15.62
N LYS A 16 -10.22 17.11 -15.00
CA LYS A 16 -11.52 16.62 -15.50
C LYS A 16 -12.65 17.65 -15.39
N TRP A 17 -12.61 18.51 -14.38
CA TRP A 17 -13.67 19.46 -14.05
C TRP A 17 -13.26 20.93 -14.17
N GLU A 18 -12.17 21.25 -14.86
CA GLU A 18 -11.67 22.61 -14.97
C GLU A 18 -12.73 23.59 -15.51
N SER A 19 -13.41 23.26 -16.62
CA SER A 19 -14.46 24.08 -17.21
C SER A 19 -15.65 24.31 -16.27
N GLU A 20 -16.04 23.24 -15.53
CA GLU A 20 -17.15 23.33 -14.57
C GLU A 20 -16.74 24.16 -13.34
N TYR A 21 -15.50 24.05 -12.90
CA TYR A 21 -14.94 24.85 -11.80
C TYR A 21 -14.89 26.34 -12.16
N GLN A 22 -14.45 26.69 -13.37
CA GLN A 22 -14.49 28.09 -13.83
C GLN A 22 -15.92 28.63 -13.84
N THR A 23 -16.88 27.85 -14.37
CA THR A 23 -18.30 28.22 -14.34
C THR A 23 -18.83 28.42 -12.92
N PHE A 24 -18.42 27.58 -11.96
CA PHE A 24 -18.78 27.69 -10.54
C PHE A 24 -18.29 29.01 -9.93
N LYS A 25 -17.09 29.45 -10.27
CA LYS A 25 -16.51 30.73 -9.80
C LYS A 25 -17.22 31.93 -10.46
N GLU A 26 -17.35 31.93 -11.78
CA GLU A 26 -17.96 33.01 -12.53
C GLU A 26 -19.43 33.27 -12.11
N SER A 27 -20.17 32.21 -11.78
CA SER A 27 -21.54 32.28 -11.31
C SER A 27 -21.69 32.70 -9.84
N LYS A 28 -20.58 32.99 -9.13
CA LYS A 28 -20.52 33.34 -7.69
C LYS A 28 -21.13 32.26 -6.76
N GLN A 29 -21.14 31.00 -7.23
CA GLN A 29 -21.62 29.90 -6.38
C GLN A 29 -20.67 29.64 -5.21
N ASP A 30 -19.36 29.88 -5.41
CA ASP A 30 -18.37 29.79 -4.34
C ASP A 30 -18.67 30.71 -3.17
N GLU A 31 -18.94 31.99 -3.43
CA GLU A 31 -19.25 32.99 -2.40
C GLU A 31 -20.53 32.60 -1.61
N LYS A 32 -21.57 32.16 -2.32
CA LYS A 32 -22.84 31.73 -1.71
C LYS A 32 -22.65 30.47 -0.85
N LEU A 33 -21.86 29.51 -1.32
CA LEU A 33 -21.57 28.30 -0.56
C LEU A 33 -20.74 28.62 0.69
N LEU A 34 -19.70 29.45 0.55
CA LEU A 34 -18.87 29.88 1.68
C LEU A 34 -19.70 30.58 2.77
N GLU A 35 -20.65 31.44 2.40
CA GLU A 35 -21.58 32.11 3.33
C GLU A 35 -22.46 31.08 4.07
N ARG A 36 -23.04 30.11 3.34
CA ARG A 36 -23.84 29.04 3.96
C ARG A 36 -23.05 28.20 4.95
N LEU A 37 -21.81 27.82 4.57
CA LEU A 37 -20.93 27.04 5.45
C LEU A 37 -20.53 27.82 6.72
N ARG A 38 -20.28 29.13 6.61
CA ARG A 38 -20.03 30.01 7.78
C ARG A 38 -21.23 30.10 8.72
N ASN A 39 -22.43 30.28 8.12
CA ASN A 39 -23.67 30.33 8.89
C ASN A 39 -23.95 29.00 9.62
N TRP A 40 -23.56 27.86 8.98
CA TRP A 40 -23.66 26.56 9.63
C TRP A 40 -22.64 26.40 10.76
N ALA A 41 -21.37 26.73 10.52
CA ALA A 41 -20.30 26.65 11.51
C ALA A 41 -20.57 27.46 12.77
N ALA A 42 -21.28 28.59 12.64
CA ALA A 42 -21.70 29.41 13.77
C ALA A 42 -22.72 28.73 14.71
N ARG A 43 -23.39 27.66 14.25
CA ARG A 43 -24.39 26.88 15.01
C ARG A 43 -23.80 25.71 15.83
N SER A 44 -22.53 25.69 16.09
CA SER A 44 -21.70 24.55 16.59
C SER A 44 -22.07 23.95 17.98
N GLN A 45 -23.20 24.34 18.59
CA GLN A 45 -23.63 23.84 19.91
C GLN A 45 -24.91 22.97 19.87
N LEU A 46 -25.43 22.63 18.67
CA LEU A 46 -26.64 21.84 18.55
C LEU A 46 -26.32 20.33 18.68
N LYS A 47 -27.15 19.62 19.47
CA LYS A 47 -27.12 18.14 19.50
C LYS A 47 -27.64 17.57 18.19
N GLU A 48 -27.19 16.37 17.81
CA GLU A 48 -27.55 15.63 16.59
C GLU A 48 -29.06 15.66 16.33
N THR A 49 -29.85 15.21 17.28
CA THR A 49 -31.34 15.12 17.16
C THR A 49 -32.03 16.46 16.96
N ALA A 50 -31.46 17.55 17.46
CA ALA A 50 -32.02 18.92 17.30
C ALA A 50 -31.56 19.55 15.96
N ALA A 51 -30.44 19.10 15.41
CA ALA A 51 -29.84 19.64 14.19
C ALA A 51 -30.21 18.86 12.94
N GLU A 52 -30.60 17.57 13.06
CA GLU A 52 -30.75 16.63 11.95
C GLU A 52 -31.68 17.15 10.83
N ALA A 53 -32.87 17.62 11.15
CA ALA A 53 -33.80 18.12 10.16
C ALA A 53 -33.26 19.38 9.43
N ALA A 54 -32.64 20.30 10.17
CA ALA A 54 -32.00 21.48 9.60
C ALA A 54 -30.76 21.11 8.77
N PHE A 55 -30.00 20.10 9.20
CA PHE A 55 -28.84 19.56 8.51
C PHE A 55 -29.24 18.96 7.15
N ILE A 56 -30.24 18.08 7.15
CA ILE A 56 -30.77 17.49 5.91
C ILE A 56 -31.26 18.60 4.97
N GLN A 57 -32.00 19.60 5.46
CA GLN A 57 -32.50 20.68 4.63
C GLN A 57 -31.35 21.48 4.01
N VAL A 58 -30.36 21.91 4.79
CA VAL A 58 -29.26 22.79 4.32
C VAL A 58 -28.32 22.05 3.37
N PHE A 59 -27.86 20.86 3.74
CA PHE A 59 -26.84 20.15 2.95
C PHE A 59 -27.46 19.32 1.86
N PHE A 60 -28.39 18.42 2.16
CA PHE A 60 -28.92 17.50 1.17
C PHE A 60 -29.87 18.20 0.21
N CYS A 61 -30.75 19.07 0.68
CA CYS A 61 -31.71 19.72 -0.20
C CYS A 61 -31.17 20.99 -0.85
N ASP A 62 -30.69 21.96 -0.05
CA ASP A 62 -30.36 23.29 -0.57
C ASP A 62 -28.99 23.36 -1.26
N ILE A 63 -28.00 22.56 -0.82
CA ILE A 63 -26.66 22.53 -1.40
C ILE A 63 -26.54 21.45 -2.46
N TRP A 64 -27.01 20.22 -2.18
CA TRP A 64 -26.80 19.05 -3.04
C TRP A 64 -28.02 18.66 -3.90
N GLY A 65 -29.16 19.32 -3.71
CA GLY A 65 -30.30 19.27 -4.60
C GLY A 65 -31.20 18.03 -4.50
N TYR A 66 -31.16 17.27 -3.39
CA TYR A 66 -32.05 16.13 -3.17
C TYR A 66 -33.49 16.57 -2.85
N ALA A 67 -34.48 15.85 -3.38
CA ALA A 67 -35.88 16.10 -3.12
C ALA A 67 -36.37 15.34 -1.85
N GLN A 68 -37.06 16.07 -0.94
CA GLN A 68 -37.74 15.45 0.19
C GLN A 68 -39.14 15.00 -0.19
N GLN A 69 -39.72 14.11 0.63
CA GLN A 69 -41.10 13.65 0.48
C GLN A 69 -42.08 14.83 0.46
N GLY A 70 -43.02 14.79 -0.46
CA GLY A 70 -44.07 15.84 -0.64
C GLY A 70 -43.63 17.05 -1.45
N LYS A 71 -42.42 17.11 -1.99
CA LYS A 71 -41.98 18.21 -2.88
C LYS A 71 -42.23 17.97 -4.37
N ASN A 72 -42.30 16.72 -4.78
CA ASN A 72 -42.58 16.37 -6.18
C ASN A 72 -44.07 16.06 -6.37
N ALA A 73 -44.66 16.51 -7.51
CA ALA A 73 -46.06 16.32 -7.81
C ALA A 73 -46.47 14.85 -8.02
N ASP A 74 -45.54 14.01 -8.42
CA ASP A 74 -45.71 12.56 -8.62
C ASP A 74 -45.54 11.73 -7.34
N GLY A 75 -45.27 12.37 -6.20
CA GLY A 75 -45.05 11.73 -4.91
C GLY A 75 -43.68 11.11 -4.73
N SER A 76 -42.80 11.16 -5.75
CA SER A 76 -41.44 10.64 -5.64
C SER A 76 -40.55 11.52 -4.74
N TYR A 77 -39.54 10.90 -4.09
CA TYR A 77 -38.57 11.61 -3.27
C TYR A 77 -37.22 10.91 -3.27
N GLN A 78 -36.17 11.59 -2.83
CA GLN A 78 -34.79 11.10 -2.87
C GLN A 78 -34.14 10.98 -1.49
N CYS A 79 -34.74 11.48 -0.44
CA CYS A 79 -34.28 11.42 0.95
C CYS A 79 -35.25 10.60 1.78
N SER A 80 -34.82 9.46 2.32
CA SER A 80 -35.61 8.61 3.24
C SER A 80 -34.91 8.55 4.61
N PRO A 81 -35.35 9.36 5.61
CA PRO A 81 -34.79 9.29 6.95
C PRO A 81 -35.06 7.96 7.64
N GLN A 82 -34.17 7.55 8.54
CA GLN A 82 -34.28 6.36 9.39
C GLN A 82 -34.57 5.09 8.59
N PHE A 83 -33.79 4.85 7.54
CA PHE A 83 -34.02 3.74 6.59
C PHE A 83 -33.60 2.38 7.19
N PRO A 84 -34.55 1.39 7.27
CA PRO A 84 -34.28 0.08 7.88
C PRO A 84 -33.44 -0.82 6.98
N ILE A 85 -32.43 -1.51 7.53
CA ILE A 85 -31.57 -2.45 6.84
C ILE A 85 -31.58 -3.79 7.60
N ALA A 86 -32.13 -4.83 6.97
CA ALA A 86 -32.20 -6.14 7.56
C ALA A 86 -30.81 -6.71 7.85
N ARG A 87 -30.64 -7.38 8.98
CA ARG A 87 -29.40 -8.04 9.45
C ARG A 87 -28.22 -7.10 9.76
N ALA A 88 -28.36 -5.81 9.57
CA ALA A 88 -27.29 -4.83 9.81
C ALA A 88 -27.20 -4.34 11.26
N GLY A 89 -28.17 -4.72 12.09
CA GLY A 89 -28.16 -4.47 13.53
C GLY A 89 -27.21 -5.41 14.28
N GLN A 90 -26.89 -5.02 15.51
CA GLN A 90 -26.06 -5.85 16.38
C GLN A 90 -26.75 -7.18 16.67
N GLY A 91 -26.01 -8.31 16.59
CA GLY A 91 -26.57 -9.65 16.76
C GLY A 91 -27.45 -10.14 15.59
N GLY A 92 -27.37 -9.48 14.41
CA GLY A 92 -28.14 -9.87 13.22
C GLY A 92 -29.59 -9.32 13.17
N GLY A 93 -29.92 -8.37 14.04
CA GLY A 93 -31.18 -7.63 13.99
C GLY A 93 -31.25 -6.61 12.85
N THR A 94 -32.38 -5.90 12.72
CA THR A 94 -32.52 -4.79 11.76
C THR A 94 -31.70 -3.59 12.22
N GLY A 95 -30.79 -3.10 11.37
CA GLY A 95 -30.10 -1.82 11.53
C GLY A 95 -30.93 -0.68 10.96
N GLN A 96 -30.54 0.55 11.24
CA GLN A 96 -31.23 1.74 10.75
C GLN A 96 -30.20 2.79 10.38
N ALA A 97 -30.12 3.13 9.08
CA ALA A 97 -29.32 4.24 8.61
C ALA A 97 -30.03 5.55 8.89
N ASP A 98 -29.32 6.57 9.34
CA ASP A 98 -29.93 7.89 9.68
C ASP A 98 -30.60 8.51 8.46
N LEU A 99 -30.02 8.34 7.26
CA LEU A 99 -30.60 8.76 5.99
C LEU A 99 -30.23 7.80 4.86
N ALA A 100 -31.17 7.47 4.01
CA ALA A 100 -30.92 6.83 2.72
C ALA A 100 -31.21 7.80 1.57
N LEU A 101 -30.35 7.78 0.53
CA LEU A 101 -30.57 8.54 -0.70
C LEU A 101 -30.76 7.57 -1.86
N GLY A 102 -31.77 7.84 -2.68
CA GLY A 102 -32.15 6.96 -3.77
C GLY A 102 -33.37 7.49 -4.49
N TYR A 103 -34.15 6.59 -5.07
CA TYR A 103 -35.45 6.87 -5.67
C TYR A 103 -36.52 6.12 -4.91
N PHE A 104 -37.41 6.85 -4.27
CA PHE A 104 -38.45 6.32 -3.37
C PHE A 104 -39.83 6.81 -3.75
N GLY A 105 -40.87 6.06 -3.37
CA GLY A 105 -42.27 6.44 -3.59
C GLY A 105 -42.71 6.41 -5.06
N LEU A 106 -42.05 5.61 -5.90
CA LEU A 106 -42.41 5.45 -7.30
C LEU A 106 -43.75 4.73 -7.44
N SER A 107 -44.68 5.31 -8.24
CA SER A 107 -45.98 4.72 -8.53
C SER A 107 -45.83 3.51 -9.44
N GLY A 108 -46.14 2.29 -8.97
CA GLY A 108 -46.11 1.07 -9.79
C GLY A 108 -45.63 -0.18 -9.08
N GLY A 109 -45.36 -0.12 -7.78
CA GLY A 109 -44.88 -1.29 -6.99
C GLY A 109 -43.40 -1.61 -7.21
N GLU A 110 -42.62 -0.70 -7.76
CA GLU A 110 -41.17 -0.79 -7.79
C GLU A 110 -40.63 -0.62 -6.37
N LEU A 111 -39.66 -1.44 -6.02
CA LEU A 111 -39.03 -1.43 -4.70
C LEU A 111 -38.26 -0.12 -4.49
N ASP A 112 -38.40 0.48 -3.31
CA ASP A 112 -37.58 1.60 -2.86
C ASP A 112 -36.10 1.18 -2.79
N ILE A 113 -35.27 1.75 -3.66
CA ILE A 113 -33.87 1.34 -3.82
C ILE A 113 -32.94 2.44 -3.32
N PRO A 114 -32.27 2.26 -2.16
CA PRO A 114 -31.24 3.16 -1.71
C PRO A 114 -29.96 2.97 -2.54
N GLN A 115 -29.32 4.07 -2.95
CA GLN A 115 -28.02 4.07 -3.63
C GLN A 115 -26.90 4.61 -2.74
N VAL A 116 -27.26 5.41 -1.73
CA VAL A 116 -26.34 5.95 -0.71
C VAL A 116 -26.93 5.73 0.68
N LEU A 117 -26.11 5.33 1.63
CA LEU A 117 -26.48 5.24 3.04
C LEU A 117 -25.66 6.24 3.85
N CYS A 118 -26.31 6.94 4.77
CA CYS A 118 -25.69 7.99 5.57
C CYS A 118 -25.76 7.65 7.07
N GLU A 119 -24.69 7.97 7.77
CA GLU A 119 -24.57 7.85 9.23
C GLU A 119 -24.18 9.23 9.80
N PHE A 120 -24.99 9.76 10.69
CA PHE A 120 -24.79 11.08 11.32
C PHE A 120 -24.32 10.94 12.77
N LYS A 121 -23.57 11.93 13.24
CA LYS A 121 -23.09 12.00 14.62
C LYS A 121 -23.06 13.43 15.13
N ASP A 122 -23.07 13.57 16.45
CA ASP A 122 -22.88 14.86 17.12
C ASP A 122 -21.58 15.54 16.67
N ILE A 123 -21.62 16.87 16.53
CA ILE A 123 -20.43 17.67 16.24
C ILE A 123 -19.36 17.35 17.29
N LYS A 124 -18.12 17.05 16.85
CA LYS A 124 -16.96 16.60 17.65
C LYS A 124 -16.91 15.10 17.94
N SER A 125 -17.84 14.31 17.45
CA SER A 125 -17.70 12.85 17.53
C SER A 125 -16.48 12.38 16.71
N LEU A 126 -15.76 11.38 17.24
CA LEU A 126 -14.71 10.71 16.51
C LEU A 126 -15.34 9.70 15.55
N LEU A 127 -15.27 9.95 14.24
CA LEU A 127 -15.89 9.10 13.23
C LEU A 127 -15.24 7.69 13.14
N ASP A 128 -13.98 7.58 13.53
CA ASP A 128 -13.24 6.31 13.60
C ASP A 128 -13.30 5.66 14.99
N GLY A 129 -13.74 6.41 16.00
CA GLY A 129 -13.84 5.93 17.38
C GLY A 129 -15.06 5.04 17.59
N LYS A 130 -14.91 3.99 18.39
CA LYS A 130 -16.04 3.15 18.82
C LYS A 130 -17.05 3.98 19.60
N GLN A 131 -18.34 3.77 19.32
CA GLN A 131 -19.42 4.42 20.04
C GLN A 131 -19.72 3.67 21.35
N HIS A 132 -19.82 4.40 22.46
CA HIS A 132 -20.17 3.81 23.76
C HIS A 132 -21.68 3.85 24.02
N ARG A 133 -22.49 3.40 23.04
CA ARG A 133 -23.93 3.21 23.25
C ARG A 133 -24.20 1.74 23.60
N LYS A 134 -25.03 1.51 24.63
CA LYS A 134 -25.44 0.15 25.01
C LYS A 134 -26.02 -0.57 23.79
N GLY A 135 -25.30 -1.58 23.28
CA GLY A 135 -25.68 -2.32 22.08
C GLY A 135 -25.04 -1.88 20.76
N ASN A 136 -24.12 -0.90 20.75
CA ASN A 136 -23.36 -0.53 19.52
C ASN A 136 -21.95 -0.06 19.89
N ASP A 137 -20.97 -0.95 19.72
CA ASP A 137 -19.53 -0.70 19.96
C ASP A 137 -18.73 -0.46 18.67
N ARG A 138 -19.42 -0.31 17.54
CA ARG A 138 -18.81 -0.01 16.23
C ARG A 138 -18.51 1.47 16.10
N SER A 139 -17.48 1.83 15.32
CA SER A 139 -17.32 3.23 14.88
C SER A 139 -18.42 3.61 13.87
N PRO A 140 -18.74 4.91 13.72
CA PRO A 140 -19.66 5.39 12.69
C PRO A 140 -19.28 4.90 11.28
N VAL A 141 -18.01 4.95 10.94
CA VAL A 141 -17.50 4.43 9.66
C VAL A 141 -17.78 2.95 9.53
N ARG A 142 -17.46 2.15 10.54
CA ARG A 142 -17.71 0.70 10.51
C ARG A 142 -19.20 0.39 10.41
N GLN A 143 -20.03 1.13 11.12
CA GLN A 143 -21.49 0.99 11.08
C GLN A 143 -22.03 1.24 9.67
N CYS A 144 -21.61 2.33 9.02
CA CYS A 144 -21.98 2.65 7.64
C CYS A 144 -21.53 1.55 6.66
N MET A 145 -20.29 1.06 6.79
CA MET A 145 -19.78 -0.01 5.92
C MET A 145 -20.51 -1.34 6.10
N ASP A 146 -20.90 -1.69 7.33
CA ASP A 146 -21.73 -2.86 7.62
C ASP A 146 -23.12 -2.69 6.99
N TYR A 147 -23.72 -1.50 7.05
CA TYR A 147 -24.98 -1.20 6.36
C TYR A 147 -24.89 -1.39 4.85
N LEU A 148 -23.85 -0.91 4.21
CA LEU A 148 -23.63 -1.08 2.78
C LEU A 148 -23.49 -2.56 2.38
N ARG A 149 -22.81 -3.35 3.22
CA ARG A 149 -22.62 -4.79 3.01
C ARG A 149 -23.91 -5.57 3.16
N GLU A 150 -24.65 -5.33 4.26
CA GLU A 150 -25.88 -6.07 4.55
C GLU A 150 -27.03 -5.64 3.62
N ALA A 151 -27.08 -4.39 3.19
CA ALA A 151 -28.03 -3.94 2.17
C ALA A 151 -27.81 -4.67 0.83
N GLN A 152 -26.56 -4.95 0.45
CA GLN A 152 -26.25 -5.79 -0.71
C GLN A 152 -26.82 -7.20 -0.56
N ASN A 153 -26.64 -7.80 0.62
CA ASN A 153 -27.06 -9.17 0.88
C ASN A 153 -28.60 -9.34 0.97
N SER A 154 -29.29 -8.32 1.48
CA SER A 154 -30.72 -8.42 1.82
C SER A 154 -31.66 -7.99 0.69
N LEU A 155 -31.25 -7.07 -0.19
CA LEU A 155 -32.17 -6.47 -1.16
C LEU A 155 -32.38 -7.30 -2.43
N THR A 156 -31.37 -8.03 -2.94
CA THR A 156 -31.58 -8.74 -4.22
C THR A 156 -30.64 -9.90 -4.52
N GLY A 157 -29.53 -10.05 -3.84
CA GLY A 157 -28.42 -10.88 -4.35
C GLY A 157 -27.83 -10.37 -5.68
N ASN A 158 -28.31 -9.21 -6.17
CA ASN A 158 -27.89 -8.61 -7.43
C ASN A 158 -27.04 -7.36 -7.15
N GLU A 159 -25.76 -7.40 -7.53
CA GLU A 159 -24.81 -6.29 -7.33
C GLU A 159 -25.21 -4.97 -7.97
N LEU A 160 -26.06 -5.02 -9.00
CA LEU A 160 -26.50 -3.84 -9.77
C LEU A 160 -27.46 -2.93 -8.99
N VAL A 161 -28.10 -3.42 -7.93
CA VAL A 161 -29.16 -2.71 -7.18
C VAL A 161 -28.75 -2.34 -5.75
N ALA A 162 -27.56 -2.74 -5.30
CA ALA A 162 -27.11 -2.50 -3.94
C ALA A 162 -26.51 -1.10 -3.76
N PRO A 163 -26.68 -0.43 -2.59
CA PRO A 163 -26.05 0.85 -2.30
C PRO A 163 -24.54 0.78 -2.48
N LEU A 164 -23.99 1.73 -3.23
CA LEU A 164 -22.57 1.78 -3.53
C LEU A 164 -21.81 2.76 -2.61
N TRP A 165 -22.48 3.84 -2.21
CA TRP A 165 -21.87 4.96 -1.51
C TRP A 165 -22.30 5.05 -0.06
N GLY A 166 -21.36 5.40 0.82
CA GLY A 166 -21.60 5.71 2.21
C GLY A 166 -21.17 7.12 2.55
N ILE A 167 -22.01 7.87 3.25
CA ILE A 167 -21.68 9.19 3.79
C ILE A 167 -21.64 9.09 5.31
N VAL A 168 -20.49 9.40 5.91
CA VAL A 168 -20.34 9.45 7.36
C VAL A 168 -19.96 10.87 7.76
N THR A 169 -20.72 11.48 8.68
CA THR A 169 -20.50 12.86 9.06
C THR A 169 -20.85 13.12 10.52
N ASP A 170 -20.09 14.01 11.15
CA ASP A 170 -20.45 14.66 12.40
C ASP A 170 -20.97 16.09 12.18
N MET A 171 -21.48 16.37 10.98
CA MET A 171 -21.99 17.69 10.57
C MET A 171 -20.92 18.80 10.44
N ASN A 172 -19.65 18.51 10.73
CA ASN A 172 -18.48 19.36 10.50
C ASN A 172 -17.46 18.69 9.59
N GLU A 173 -17.27 17.40 9.73
CA GLU A 173 -16.46 16.57 8.86
C GLU A 173 -17.36 15.66 8.03
N PHE A 174 -17.11 15.57 6.74
CA PHE A 174 -17.84 14.75 5.78
C PHE A 174 -16.90 13.79 5.11
N ARG A 175 -17.28 12.52 5.10
CA ARG A 175 -16.52 11.47 4.44
C ARG A 175 -17.41 10.70 3.48
N LEU A 176 -17.00 10.64 2.22
CA LEU A 176 -17.65 9.84 1.20
C LEU A 176 -16.86 8.54 0.98
N TYR A 177 -17.48 7.42 1.22
CA TYR A 177 -16.93 6.08 1.05
C TYR A 177 -17.54 5.39 -0.17
N CYS A 178 -16.74 4.54 -0.80
CA CYS A 178 -17.21 3.61 -1.84
C CYS A 178 -17.12 2.18 -1.29
N ARG A 179 -18.24 1.43 -1.31
CA ARG A 179 -18.28 0.05 -0.79
C ARG A 179 -17.17 -0.84 -1.34
N THR A 180 -16.83 -0.70 -2.64
CA THR A 180 -15.80 -1.51 -3.30
C THR A 180 -14.37 -1.11 -2.95
N LYS A 181 -14.17 0.04 -2.26
CA LYS A 181 -12.85 0.55 -1.86
C LYS A 181 -12.56 0.38 -0.36
N GLY A 182 -13.54 -0.10 0.41
CA GLY A 182 -13.40 -0.36 1.84
C GLY A 182 -13.47 0.90 2.72
N ASP A 183 -13.03 0.76 3.97
CA ASP A 183 -13.10 1.80 5.01
C ASP A 183 -11.80 2.63 5.15
N THR A 184 -10.75 2.28 4.43
CA THR A 184 -9.45 2.97 4.45
C THR A 184 -9.32 4.09 3.41
N GLN A 185 -10.23 4.13 2.43
CA GLN A 185 -10.24 5.15 1.37
C GLN A 185 -11.54 5.96 1.42
N CYS A 186 -11.44 7.27 1.56
CA CYS A 186 -12.60 8.15 1.46
C CYS A 186 -12.23 9.54 0.94
N GLN A 187 -13.21 10.24 0.38
CA GLN A 187 -13.05 11.66 0.12
C GLN A 187 -13.52 12.44 1.34
N ARG A 188 -12.59 13.19 1.96
CA ARG A 188 -12.79 13.89 3.22
C ARG A 188 -12.91 15.40 2.99
N PHE A 189 -13.87 16.03 3.68
CA PHE A 189 -14.04 17.48 3.70
C PHE A 189 -14.33 17.93 5.12
N VAL A 190 -13.74 19.07 5.52
CA VAL A 190 -13.91 19.64 6.86
C VAL A 190 -14.37 21.08 6.75
N ILE A 191 -15.46 21.44 7.43
CA ILE A 191 -15.92 22.83 7.46
C ILE A 191 -14.96 23.67 8.30
N SER A 192 -14.84 23.34 9.59
CA SER A 192 -13.96 24.07 10.52
C SER A 192 -12.89 23.13 11.08
N PRO A 193 -11.60 23.49 11.03
CA PRO A 193 -10.52 22.69 11.59
C PRO A 193 -10.75 22.44 13.08
N ARG A 194 -10.38 21.22 13.54
CA ARG A 194 -10.45 20.82 14.95
C ARG A 194 -9.17 21.11 15.72
N SER A 195 -8.04 21.21 14.99
CA SER A 195 -6.72 21.52 15.55
C SER A 195 -5.96 22.48 14.63
N ALA A 196 -4.91 23.12 15.17
CA ALA A 196 -4.04 24.01 14.39
C ALA A 196 -3.25 23.28 13.28
N ASP A 197 -3.10 21.96 13.40
CA ASP A 197 -2.38 21.13 12.42
C ASP A 197 -3.24 20.75 11.21
N GLU A 198 -4.55 20.95 11.30
CA GLU A 198 -5.51 20.65 10.23
C GLU A 198 -5.57 21.83 9.24
N LYS A 199 -4.81 21.69 8.13
CA LYS A 199 -4.61 22.78 7.16
C LYS A 199 -5.76 22.95 6.16
N GLU A 200 -6.57 21.91 5.92
CA GLU A 200 -7.64 21.93 4.93
C GLU A 200 -8.96 22.30 5.56
N SER A 201 -9.58 23.36 5.07
CA SER A 201 -10.88 23.85 5.53
C SER A 201 -11.71 24.41 4.39
N LEU A 202 -12.99 24.04 4.37
CA LEU A 202 -13.96 24.63 3.45
C LEU A 202 -14.20 26.14 3.70
N LEU A 203 -13.79 26.69 4.86
CA LEU A 203 -13.91 28.12 5.18
C LEU A 203 -12.69 28.94 4.70
N GLU A 204 -11.66 28.29 4.17
CA GLU A 204 -10.47 28.96 3.67
C GLU A 204 -10.78 29.82 2.44
N LYS A 205 -10.21 31.05 2.39
CA LYS A 205 -10.46 32.01 1.31
C LYS A 205 -9.50 31.91 0.13
N SER A 206 -8.58 30.92 0.15
CA SER A 206 -7.63 30.69 -0.93
C SER A 206 -8.30 30.08 -2.18
N GLU A 207 -7.58 30.06 -3.29
CA GLU A 207 -8.00 29.35 -4.52
C GLU A 207 -8.16 27.83 -4.24
N ALA A 208 -7.28 27.26 -3.43
CA ALA A 208 -7.41 25.86 -3.00
C ALA A 208 -8.72 25.64 -2.20
N GLY A 209 -9.07 26.56 -1.29
CA GLY A 209 -10.32 26.50 -0.56
C GLY A 209 -11.56 26.64 -1.47
N ALA A 210 -11.49 27.47 -2.51
CA ALA A 210 -12.55 27.58 -3.51
C ALA A 210 -12.74 26.27 -4.30
N PHE A 211 -11.63 25.63 -4.68
CA PHE A 211 -11.68 24.34 -5.38
C PHE A 211 -12.23 23.22 -4.46
N LEU A 212 -11.83 23.17 -3.19
CA LEU A 212 -12.39 22.22 -2.21
C LEU A 212 -13.92 22.40 -2.05
N ARG A 213 -14.42 23.64 -2.00
CA ARG A 213 -15.85 23.90 -1.95
C ARG A 213 -16.58 23.46 -3.21
N PHE A 214 -15.97 23.67 -4.39
CA PHE A 214 -16.50 23.12 -5.65
C PHE A 214 -16.60 21.60 -5.59
N LEU A 215 -15.52 20.90 -5.19
CA LEU A 215 -15.50 19.45 -5.04
C LEU A 215 -16.57 18.98 -4.04
N PHE A 216 -16.68 19.64 -2.89
CA PHE A 216 -17.68 19.33 -1.87
C PHE A 216 -19.11 19.43 -2.41
N GLN A 217 -19.43 20.49 -3.15
CA GLN A 217 -20.75 20.62 -3.76
C GLN A 217 -20.97 19.56 -4.86
N LYS A 218 -19.98 19.37 -5.74
CA LYS A 218 -20.11 18.52 -6.92
C LYS A 218 -20.19 17.03 -6.56
N MET A 219 -19.35 16.55 -5.66
CA MET A 219 -19.27 15.12 -5.33
C MET A 219 -20.49 14.61 -4.57
N PHE A 220 -21.03 15.39 -3.66
CA PHE A 220 -22.23 15.03 -2.90
C PHE A 220 -23.55 15.37 -3.61
N HIS A 221 -23.50 16.08 -4.74
CA HIS A 221 -24.69 16.44 -5.48
C HIS A 221 -25.43 15.20 -6.01
N ARG A 222 -26.76 15.26 -6.02
CA ARG A 222 -27.61 14.13 -6.44
C ARG A 222 -27.26 13.53 -7.80
N THR A 223 -26.87 14.36 -8.78
CA THR A 223 -26.48 13.90 -10.12
C THR A 223 -25.15 13.15 -10.16
N SER A 224 -24.34 13.25 -9.12
CA SER A 224 -23.05 12.56 -9.01
C SER A 224 -23.18 11.19 -8.33
N LEU A 225 -24.09 11.08 -7.37
CA LEU A 225 -24.24 9.87 -6.53
C LEU A 225 -25.42 9.00 -6.95
N LEU A 226 -26.50 9.59 -7.51
CA LEU A 226 -27.70 8.86 -7.93
C LEU A 226 -27.75 8.66 -9.44
N THR A 227 -28.38 7.57 -9.87
CA THR A 227 -28.72 7.27 -11.26
C THR A 227 -29.99 6.45 -11.33
N GLU A 228 -30.83 6.70 -12.32
CA GLU A 228 -32.00 5.88 -12.62
C GLU A 228 -31.62 4.62 -13.39
N GLN A 229 -30.56 4.69 -14.21
CA GLN A 229 -30.08 3.57 -14.99
C GLN A 229 -28.55 3.57 -15.11
N GLY A 230 -27.96 2.39 -15.03
CA GLY A 230 -26.52 2.19 -15.21
C GLY A 230 -25.68 2.63 -13.99
N ASP A 231 -24.43 2.99 -14.23
CA ASP A 231 -23.50 3.41 -13.19
C ASP A 231 -23.69 4.90 -12.84
N PRO A 232 -23.70 5.27 -11.53
CA PRO A 232 -23.65 6.66 -11.09
C PRO A 232 -22.40 7.38 -11.64
N TYR A 233 -22.50 8.70 -11.77
CA TYR A 233 -21.41 9.50 -12.36
C TYR A 233 -20.06 9.31 -11.64
N LEU A 234 -20.03 9.35 -10.31
CA LEU A 234 -18.78 9.14 -9.58
C LEU A 234 -18.22 7.73 -9.75
N LYS A 235 -19.04 6.70 -9.98
CA LYS A 235 -18.54 5.36 -10.29
C LYS A 235 -17.84 5.31 -11.64
N LYS A 236 -18.41 6.01 -12.65
CA LYS A 236 -17.76 6.18 -13.96
C LYS A 236 -16.44 6.93 -13.81
N LEU A 237 -16.42 7.97 -13.00
CA LEU A 237 -15.24 8.77 -12.74
C LEU A 237 -14.12 7.96 -12.05
N LEU A 238 -14.44 7.07 -11.10
CA LEU A 238 -13.46 6.13 -10.52
C LEU A 238 -12.87 5.18 -11.57
N LYS A 239 -13.68 4.71 -12.51
CA LYS A 239 -13.19 3.90 -13.64
C LYS A 239 -12.28 4.71 -14.56
N ASP A 240 -12.68 5.94 -14.90
CA ASP A 240 -11.86 6.84 -15.73
C ASP A 240 -10.51 7.14 -15.07
N GLN A 241 -10.51 7.39 -13.75
CA GLN A 241 -9.27 7.59 -12.98
C GLN A 241 -8.37 6.35 -13.04
N LEU A 242 -8.90 5.16 -12.81
CA LEU A 242 -8.12 3.92 -12.88
C LEU A 242 -7.52 3.71 -14.27
N ILE A 243 -8.29 4.00 -15.34
CA ILE A 243 -7.79 3.93 -16.73
C ILE A 243 -6.65 4.93 -16.93
N HIS A 244 -6.81 6.16 -16.43
CA HIS A 244 -5.80 7.22 -16.54
C HIS A 244 -4.52 6.83 -15.78
N GLU A 245 -4.62 6.37 -14.53
CA GLU A 245 -3.49 5.91 -13.72
C GLU A 245 -2.77 4.73 -14.39
N THR A 246 -3.50 3.74 -14.88
CA THR A 246 -2.93 2.59 -15.60
C THR A 246 -2.22 3.01 -16.90
N ALA A 247 -2.79 3.95 -17.64
CA ALA A 247 -2.16 4.48 -18.86
C ALA A 247 -0.85 5.23 -18.53
N LEU A 248 -0.86 6.04 -17.47
CA LEU A 248 0.31 6.77 -17.01
C LEU A 248 1.44 5.84 -16.55
N GLU A 249 1.11 4.78 -15.81
CA GLU A 249 2.06 3.74 -15.39
C GLU A 249 2.69 3.06 -16.61
N LYS A 250 1.87 2.72 -17.59
CA LYS A 250 2.32 2.07 -18.82
C LYS A 250 3.24 2.99 -19.64
N ASP A 251 2.91 4.27 -19.75
CA ASP A 251 3.73 5.26 -20.46
C ASP A 251 5.10 5.43 -19.76
N PHE A 252 5.07 5.59 -18.43
CA PHE A 252 6.31 5.66 -17.66
C PHE A 252 7.18 4.42 -17.85
N TYR A 253 6.57 3.24 -17.73
CA TYR A 253 7.29 1.97 -17.88
C TYR A 253 7.96 1.84 -19.25
N LEU A 254 7.25 2.17 -20.33
CA LEU A 254 7.80 2.09 -21.68
C LEU A 254 8.97 3.08 -21.88
N GLU A 255 8.83 4.32 -21.42
CA GLU A 255 9.88 5.34 -21.53
C GLU A 255 11.09 5.00 -20.65
N TYR A 256 10.84 4.54 -19.41
CA TYR A 256 11.87 4.10 -18.48
C TYR A 256 12.69 2.93 -19.06
N ARG A 257 12.05 1.94 -19.65
CA ARG A 257 12.70 0.81 -20.31
C ARG A 257 13.61 1.27 -21.46
N VAL A 258 13.08 2.10 -22.36
CA VAL A 258 13.85 2.61 -23.51
C VAL A 258 15.05 3.44 -23.03
N TYR A 259 14.86 4.26 -22.00
CA TYR A 259 15.95 5.04 -21.40
C TYR A 259 17.00 4.12 -20.75
N ARG A 260 16.61 3.09 -20.04
CA ARG A 260 17.52 2.10 -19.41
C ARG A 260 18.40 1.40 -20.45
N GLU A 261 17.82 0.96 -21.56
CA GLU A 261 18.55 0.34 -22.66
C GLU A 261 19.55 1.31 -23.29
N TYR A 262 19.12 2.55 -23.53
CA TYR A 262 20.00 3.61 -24.05
C TYR A 262 21.13 3.93 -23.07
N LEU A 263 20.85 4.05 -21.79
CA LEU A 263 21.83 4.30 -20.74
C LEU A 263 22.87 3.16 -20.70
N TYR A 264 22.44 1.90 -20.66
CA TYR A 264 23.31 0.74 -20.67
C TYR A 264 24.24 0.74 -21.88
N THR A 265 23.70 0.89 -23.08
CA THR A 265 24.50 0.88 -24.32
C THR A 265 25.49 2.05 -24.37
N THR A 266 25.08 3.21 -23.84
CA THR A 266 25.95 4.39 -23.76
C THR A 266 27.08 4.19 -22.75
N ILE A 267 26.78 3.63 -21.57
CA ILE A 267 27.79 3.29 -20.55
C ILE A 267 28.78 2.27 -21.13
N LEU A 268 28.29 1.21 -21.75
CA LEU A 268 29.14 0.17 -22.36
C LEU A 268 30.12 0.76 -23.39
N ALA A 269 29.64 1.65 -24.26
CA ALA A 269 30.46 2.30 -25.28
C ALA A 269 31.54 3.21 -24.70
N ASN A 270 31.27 3.85 -23.55
CA ASN A 270 32.19 4.78 -22.90
C ASN A 270 33.14 4.13 -21.87
N ASN A 271 33.01 2.82 -21.64
CA ASN A 271 33.83 2.05 -20.70
C ASN A 271 34.38 0.76 -21.34
N PRO A 272 35.19 0.84 -22.40
CA PRO A 272 35.71 -0.35 -23.10
C PRO A 272 36.60 -1.20 -22.21
N ASP A 273 37.25 -0.61 -21.20
CA ASP A 273 38.16 -1.28 -20.26
C ASP A 273 37.48 -1.82 -19.02
N PHE A 274 36.14 -1.85 -18.99
CA PHE A 274 35.38 -2.41 -17.87
C PHE A 274 35.73 -3.87 -17.65
N LYS A 275 36.20 -4.21 -16.43
CA LYS A 275 36.70 -5.56 -16.09
C LYS A 275 35.63 -6.56 -15.68
N GLY A 276 34.41 -6.10 -15.41
CA GLY A 276 33.28 -6.96 -15.05
C GLY A 276 32.64 -7.63 -16.26
N THR A 277 31.69 -8.53 -16.02
CA THR A 277 30.85 -9.12 -17.07
C THR A 277 29.86 -8.07 -17.61
N ARG A 278 29.36 -8.28 -18.82
CA ARG A 278 28.31 -7.42 -19.38
C ARG A 278 27.03 -7.47 -18.56
N GLY A 279 26.72 -8.62 -17.95
CA GLY A 279 25.61 -8.77 -17.02
C GLY A 279 25.81 -7.93 -15.75
N SER A 280 27.03 -7.90 -15.19
CA SER A 280 27.31 -7.02 -14.04
C SER A 280 27.14 -5.53 -14.40
N LEU A 281 27.43 -5.13 -15.65
CA LEU A 281 27.19 -3.75 -16.09
C LEU A 281 25.68 -3.42 -16.19
N VAL A 282 24.83 -4.38 -16.56
CA VAL A 282 23.37 -4.21 -16.51
C VAL A 282 22.91 -3.95 -15.08
N ARG A 283 23.42 -4.71 -14.10
CA ARG A 283 23.11 -4.50 -12.66
C ARG A 283 23.59 -3.14 -12.16
N LEU A 284 24.78 -2.70 -12.55
CA LEU A 284 25.30 -1.36 -12.21
C LEU A 284 24.43 -0.24 -12.80
N THR A 285 23.96 -0.42 -14.04
CA THR A 285 23.05 0.52 -14.69
C THR A 285 21.73 0.61 -13.93
N GLN A 286 21.17 -0.52 -13.50
CA GLN A 286 19.95 -0.53 -12.70
C GLN A 286 20.16 0.15 -11.33
N ARG A 287 21.25 -0.16 -10.62
CA ARG A 287 21.58 0.48 -9.35
C ARG A 287 21.70 2.00 -9.46
N PHE A 288 22.27 2.48 -10.55
CA PHE A 288 22.30 3.93 -10.84
C PHE A 288 20.86 4.49 -10.97
N LEU A 289 19.99 3.81 -11.72
CA LEU A 289 18.60 4.22 -11.90
C LEU A 289 17.81 4.20 -10.59
N ASP A 290 18.02 3.20 -9.75
CA ASP A 290 17.35 3.10 -8.44
C ASP A 290 17.71 4.28 -7.52
N ARG A 291 18.99 4.69 -7.52
CA ARG A 291 19.46 5.91 -6.83
C ARG A 291 18.77 7.16 -7.38
N CYS A 292 18.65 7.28 -8.70
CA CYS A 292 17.98 8.41 -9.34
C CYS A 292 16.48 8.45 -9.00
N LEU A 293 15.80 7.32 -9.01
CA LEU A 293 14.38 7.25 -8.65
C LEU A 293 14.12 7.63 -7.20
N PHE A 294 14.97 7.17 -6.27
CA PHE A 294 14.87 7.59 -4.89
C PHE A 294 15.15 9.10 -4.74
N LEU A 295 16.10 9.64 -5.50
CA LEU A 295 16.39 11.07 -5.52
C LEU A 295 15.19 11.87 -6.06
N PHE A 296 14.53 11.42 -7.14
CA PHE A 296 13.31 12.03 -7.64
C PHE A 296 12.21 12.06 -6.57
N PHE A 297 12.03 10.93 -5.88
CA PHE A 297 11.09 10.85 -4.76
C PHE A 297 11.43 11.85 -3.66
N CYS A 298 12.70 11.98 -3.25
CA CYS A 298 13.12 12.95 -2.22
C CYS A 298 12.84 14.39 -2.67
N GLU A 299 13.14 14.74 -3.93
CA GLU A 299 12.88 16.07 -4.48
C GLU A 299 11.39 16.41 -4.53
N ASP A 300 10.57 15.47 -4.98
CA ASP A 300 9.12 15.64 -5.10
C ASP A 300 8.42 15.66 -3.73
N MET A 301 8.98 14.98 -2.73
CA MET A 301 8.55 15.09 -1.32
C MET A 301 9.02 16.41 -0.69
N GLY A 302 10.12 16.97 -1.15
CA GLY A 302 10.64 18.28 -0.78
C GLY A 302 10.64 18.52 0.73
N LYS A 303 9.91 19.53 1.19
CA LYS A 303 9.82 19.91 2.62
C LYS A 303 9.34 18.77 3.53
N SER A 304 8.59 17.81 3.01
CA SER A 304 8.12 16.66 3.79
C SER A 304 9.25 15.72 4.20
N LEU A 305 10.38 15.75 3.48
CA LEU A 305 11.60 15.00 3.79
C LEU A 305 12.77 15.92 4.19
N ASP A 306 12.52 17.22 4.35
CA ASP A 306 13.58 18.23 4.57
C ASP A 306 14.66 18.14 3.49
N PHE A 307 14.22 17.97 2.23
CA PHE A 307 15.08 17.83 1.06
C PHE A 307 14.84 19.00 0.09
N PRO A 308 15.89 19.52 -0.59
CA PRO A 308 15.74 20.58 -1.56
C PRO A 308 14.90 20.15 -2.75
N ALA A 309 13.79 20.84 -3.01
CA ALA A 309 12.97 20.58 -4.19
C ALA A 309 13.73 20.92 -5.47
N ASN A 310 13.61 20.08 -6.49
CA ASN A 310 14.22 20.24 -7.82
C ASN A 310 15.76 20.34 -7.86
N LEU A 311 16.48 19.88 -6.85
CA LEU A 311 17.95 19.99 -6.79
C LEU A 311 18.64 19.38 -8.02
N LEU A 312 18.31 18.13 -8.35
CA LEU A 312 18.86 17.45 -9.54
C LEU A 312 18.40 18.13 -10.82
N ARG A 313 17.11 18.49 -10.89
CA ARG A 313 16.56 19.20 -12.06
C ARG A 313 17.33 20.50 -12.32
N ASP A 314 17.61 21.29 -11.30
CA ASP A 314 18.33 22.55 -11.42
C ASP A 314 19.81 22.34 -11.83
N ILE A 315 20.46 21.29 -11.28
CA ILE A 315 21.82 20.89 -11.68
C ILE A 315 21.86 20.60 -13.18
N LEU A 316 20.88 19.79 -13.67
CA LEU A 316 20.86 19.38 -15.08
C LEU A 316 20.42 20.50 -16.01
N ILE A 317 19.48 21.35 -15.61
CA ILE A 317 19.09 22.56 -16.34
C ILE A 317 20.28 23.50 -16.49
N ASN A 318 21.03 23.77 -15.42
CA ASN A 318 22.17 24.63 -15.44
C ASN A 318 23.27 24.08 -16.35
N HIS A 319 23.55 22.77 -16.29
CA HIS A 319 24.52 22.12 -17.17
C HIS A 319 24.05 22.16 -18.63
N SER A 320 22.78 21.95 -18.91
CA SER A 320 22.23 22.01 -20.29
C SER A 320 22.36 23.38 -20.95
N LYS A 321 22.39 24.47 -20.15
CA LYS A 321 22.55 25.87 -20.59
C LYS A 321 23.99 26.34 -20.72
N ASP A 322 24.95 25.52 -20.27
CA ASP A 322 26.34 25.88 -20.30
C ASP A 322 26.77 26.16 -21.75
N ALA A 323 27.46 27.29 -21.96
CA ALA A 323 28.00 27.68 -23.27
C ALA A 323 29.01 26.65 -23.81
N TYR A 324 29.70 25.96 -22.92
CA TYR A 324 30.69 24.92 -23.19
C TYR A 324 30.14 23.50 -23.03
N TYR A 325 28.81 23.32 -23.08
CA TYR A 325 28.19 21.99 -22.99
C TYR A 325 28.80 21.03 -24.01
N ASP A 326 29.37 19.95 -23.51
CA ASP A 326 29.87 18.81 -24.29
C ASP A 326 28.99 17.56 -23.96
N PRO A 327 28.35 16.92 -24.96
CA PRO A 327 27.53 15.74 -24.73
C PRO A 327 28.30 14.54 -24.18
N ASP A 328 29.63 14.53 -24.37
CA ASP A 328 30.50 13.42 -23.97
C ASP A 328 31.32 13.71 -22.68
N ASP A 329 31.15 14.90 -22.07
CA ASP A 329 31.77 15.18 -20.77
C ASP A 329 31.15 14.34 -19.65
N ASN A 330 31.83 14.29 -18.50
CA ASN A 330 31.39 13.50 -17.33
C ASN A 330 30.93 14.37 -16.15
N ILE A 331 30.74 15.67 -16.37
CA ILE A 331 30.48 16.65 -15.30
C ILE A 331 29.21 16.35 -14.52
N PRO A 332 28.04 16.05 -15.16
CA PRO A 332 26.84 15.72 -14.43
C PRO A 332 26.99 14.47 -13.54
N TRP A 333 27.71 13.46 -14.03
CA TRP A 333 27.98 12.26 -13.27
C TRP A 333 28.86 12.52 -12.04
N GLU A 334 29.92 13.30 -12.17
CA GLU A 334 30.76 13.68 -11.03
C GLU A 334 29.97 14.45 -9.97
N ARG A 335 29.07 15.34 -10.39
CA ARG A 335 28.17 16.05 -9.45
C ARG A 335 27.20 15.08 -8.73
N LEU A 336 26.63 14.12 -9.46
CA LEU A 336 25.75 13.13 -8.87
C LEU A 336 26.48 12.20 -7.88
N LYS A 337 27.70 11.76 -8.20
CA LYS A 337 28.50 10.99 -7.25
C LYS A 337 28.70 11.75 -5.93
N ASN A 338 29.02 13.04 -6.02
CA ASN A 338 29.15 13.86 -4.82
C ASN A 338 27.82 14.00 -4.07
N LEU A 339 26.70 14.15 -4.78
CA LEU A 339 25.38 14.20 -4.16
C LEU A 339 25.04 12.87 -3.46
N PHE A 340 25.27 11.72 -4.11
CA PHE A 340 25.07 10.40 -3.52
C PHE A 340 25.95 10.17 -2.29
N ALA A 341 27.19 10.63 -2.31
CA ALA A 341 28.08 10.57 -1.13
C ALA A 341 27.52 11.43 0.03
N VAL A 342 26.98 12.62 -0.26
CA VAL A 342 26.35 13.46 0.76
C VAL A 342 25.05 12.80 1.26
N MET A 343 24.27 12.15 0.41
CA MET A 343 23.08 11.40 0.84
C MET A 343 23.44 10.20 1.72
N ASP A 344 24.57 9.55 1.52
CA ASP A 344 25.04 8.45 2.37
C ASP A 344 25.51 8.91 3.75
N HIS A 345 26.31 9.98 3.81
CA HIS A 345 26.98 10.41 5.04
C HIS A 345 26.31 11.59 5.76
N GLY A 346 25.44 12.33 5.05
CA GLY A 346 24.95 13.63 5.46
C GLY A 346 26.00 14.74 5.20
N GLY A 347 25.56 15.99 5.16
CA GLY A 347 26.43 17.12 5.00
C GLY A 347 25.89 18.19 4.05
N ASN A 348 26.79 19.03 3.51
CA ASN A 348 26.41 20.10 2.63
C ASN A 348 26.67 19.74 1.17
N PHE A 349 25.70 19.98 0.32
CA PHE A 349 25.85 19.96 -1.13
C PHE A 349 25.60 21.40 -1.66
N GLY A 350 26.67 22.12 -1.98
CA GLY A 350 26.58 23.55 -2.22
C GLY A 350 26.07 24.31 -0.99
N GLU A 351 24.98 25.04 -1.13
CA GLU A 351 24.31 25.78 -0.05
C GLU A 351 23.28 24.95 0.71
N PHE A 352 22.96 23.76 0.23
CA PHE A 352 21.92 22.91 0.79
C PHE A 352 22.51 21.94 1.83
N ALA A 353 21.95 21.94 3.03
CA ALA A 353 22.18 20.91 4.02
C ALA A 353 21.30 19.70 3.67
N ILE A 354 21.90 18.54 3.49
CA ILE A 354 21.21 17.29 3.16
C ILE A 354 21.38 16.32 4.32
N ASN A 355 20.28 15.80 4.82
CA ASN A 355 20.26 14.80 5.86
C ASN A 355 20.80 13.46 5.34
N ARG A 356 21.32 12.64 6.25
CA ARG A 356 21.83 11.33 5.92
C ARG A 356 20.70 10.37 5.59
N PHE A 357 20.78 9.73 4.40
CA PHE A 357 19.90 8.64 3.97
C PHE A 357 20.68 7.31 3.97
N ASN A 358 21.09 6.85 5.13
CA ASN A 358 21.87 5.63 5.27
C ASN A 358 20.96 4.41 5.24
N GLY A 359 21.13 3.49 4.35
CA GLY A 359 20.34 2.26 4.23
C GLY A 359 20.94 1.28 3.23
N GLY A 360 22.17 1.55 2.77
CA GLY A 360 22.84 0.70 1.78
C GLY A 360 22.66 1.18 0.34
N LEU A 361 21.59 1.93 0.01
CA LEU A 361 21.34 2.39 -1.37
C LEU A 361 22.45 3.31 -1.91
N PHE A 362 22.93 4.23 -1.09
CA PHE A 362 23.94 5.24 -1.48
C PHE A 362 25.36 4.89 -1.07
N VAL A 363 25.58 3.77 -0.39
CA VAL A 363 26.92 3.31 -0.02
C VAL A 363 27.81 3.25 -1.25
N SER A 364 29.03 3.79 -1.12
CA SER A 364 30.03 3.82 -2.20
C SER A 364 30.25 2.44 -2.79
N PHE A 365 30.15 2.35 -4.11
CA PHE A 365 30.35 1.12 -4.86
C PHE A 365 31.37 1.37 -5.97
N SER A 366 32.62 0.91 -5.74
CA SER A 366 33.77 1.24 -6.58
C SER A 366 33.53 1.00 -8.08
N ASP A 367 32.88 -0.10 -8.43
CA ASP A 367 32.65 -0.47 -9.83
C ASP A 367 31.68 0.47 -10.53
N LEU A 368 30.66 1.00 -9.82
CA LEU A 368 29.76 2.01 -10.35
C LEU A 368 30.43 3.37 -10.45
N GLU A 369 31.20 3.78 -9.43
CA GLU A 369 31.79 5.10 -9.34
C GLU A 369 32.94 5.31 -10.32
N GLN A 370 33.61 4.25 -10.75
CA GLN A 370 34.66 4.27 -11.78
C GLN A 370 34.11 4.40 -13.20
N LEU A 371 32.81 4.17 -13.42
CA LEU A 371 32.22 4.30 -14.76
C LEU A 371 32.25 5.72 -15.25
N LYS A 372 32.46 5.87 -16.56
CA LYS A 372 32.26 7.13 -17.29
C LYS A 372 30.85 7.16 -17.83
N ILE A 373 30.02 8.08 -17.34
CA ILE A 373 28.63 8.27 -17.76
C ILE A 373 28.52 9.67 -18.41
N PRO A 374 28.38 9.77 -19.73
CA PRO A 374 28.47 11.04 -20.44
C PRO A 374 27.25 11.94 -20.24
N ALA A 375 27.42 13.27 -20.38
CA ALA A 375 26.40 14.29 -20.16
C ALA A 375 25.10 14.05 -20.97
N LYS A 376 25.20 13.50 -22.17
CA LYS A 376 24.06 13.26 -23.08
C LYS A 376 22.97 12.36 -22.50
N VAL A 377 23.27 11.51 -21.51
CA VAL A 377 22.25 10.71 -20.83
C VAL A 377 21.53 11.50 -19.73
N PHE A 378 22.12 12.58 -19.23
CA PHE A 378 21.54 13.41 -18.18
C PHE A 378 20.68 14.54 -18.74
N CYS A 379 21.20 15.28 -19.73
CA CYS A 379 20.49 16.38 -20.38
C CYS A 379 21.04 16.61 -21.82
N ALA A 380 20.22 17.24 -22.65
CA ALA A 380 20.65 17.72 -23.98
C ALA A 380 20.98 19.21 -23.94
N LYS A 381 21.78 19.69 -24.90
CA LYS A 381 22.13 21.13 -25.02
C LYS A 381 20.85 21.97 -25.12
N ASN A 382 20.79 23.02 -24.31
CA ASN A 382 19.64 23.93 -24.23
C ASN A 382 18.29 23.30 -23.84
N GLN A 383 18.24 22.07 -23.37
CA GLN A 383 17.00 21.43 -22.94
C GLN A 383 16.32 22.22 -21.82
N GLY A 384 17.08 22.82 -20.90
CA GLY A 384 16.58 23.67 -19.84
C GLY A 384 16.43 25.15 -20.19
N ALA A 385 16.63 25.55 -21.44
CA ALA A 385 16.62 26.97 -21.84
C ALA A 385 15.24 27.58 -22.06
N GLY A 386 14.17 26.76 -22.01
CA GLY A 386 12.79 27.18 -22.21
C GLY A 386 11.85 26.60 -21.16
N GLY A 387 10.54 26.68 -21.40
CA GLY A 387 9.53 26.10 -20.54
C GLY A 387 9.43 24.57 -20.62
N MET A 388 8.34 24.01 -20.06
CA MET A 388 8.08 22.57 -19.98
C MET A 388 8.22 21.87 -21.36
N GLU A 389 7.80 22.52 -22.43
CA GLU A 389 7.88 21.96 -23.79
C GLU A 389 9.32 21.60 -24.19
N THR A 390 10.31 22.44 -23.84
CA THR A 390 11.72 22.15 -24.15
C THR A 390 12.28 21.02 -23.30
N LEU A 391 11.88 20.92 -22.03
CA LEU A 391 12.27 19.85 -21.13
C LEU A 391 11.81 18.49 -21.65
N LEU A 392 10.63 18.42 -22.26
CA LEU A 392 10.02 17.18 -22.76
C LEU A 392 10.48 16.77 -24.18
N LYS A 393 11.30 17.56 -24.87
CA LYS A 393 11.80 17.24 -26.23
C LYS A 393 12.81 16.10 -26.31
N HIS A 394 13.47 15.76 -25.21
CA HIS A 394 14.58 14.79 -25.19
C HIS A 394 14.29 13.61 -24.26
N PRO A 395 13.48 12.62 -24.69
CA PRO A 395 13.01 11.52 -23.84
C PRO A 395 14.12 10.54 -23.38
N LEU A 396 15.31 10.62 -23.99
CA LEU A 396 16.47 9.80 -23.63
C LEU A 396 17.42 10.53 -22.66
N THR A 397 16.90 11.40 -21.82
CA THR A 397 17.69 12.13 -20.81
C THR A 397 17.04 11.99 -19.43
N LEU A 398 17.89 12.02 -18.39
CA LEU A 398 17.39 11.99 -17.01
C LEU A 398 16.52 13.21 -16.69
N LEU A 399 16.88 14.38 -17.24
CA LEU A 399 16.12 15.64 -17.09
C LEU A 399 14.67 15.52 -17.59
N PHE A 400 14.42 14.72 -18.63
CA PHE A 400 13.06 14.46 -19.11
C PHE A 400 12.17 13.82 -18.03
N PHE A 401 12.67 12.82 -17.31
CA PHE A 401 11.91 12.13 -16.27
C PHE A 401 11.59 13.05 -15.10
N THR A 402 12.54 13.86 -14.65
CA THR A 402 12.31 14.82 -13.55
C THR A 402 11.27 15.89 -13.93
N ALA A 403 11.10 16.17 -15.22
CA ALA A 403 10.15 17.15 -15.71
C ALA A 403 8.77 16.57 -15.99
N LYS A 404 8.70 15.29 -16.42
CA LYS A 404 7.46 14.66 -16.88
C LYS A 404 6.68 13.99 -15.78
N TYR A 405 7.36 13.37 -14.81
CA TYR A 405 6.75 12.55 -13.78
C TYR A 405 6.98 13.13 -12.38
N ASN A 406 6.07 12.85 -11.47
CA ASN A 406 6.17 13.19 -10.07
C ASN A 406 6.01 11.92 -9.22
N PHE A 407 6.90 11.70 -8.26
CA PHE A 407 6.97 10.52 -7.40
C PHE A 407 6.59 10.83 -5.95
N GLY A 408 6.06 12.02 -5.68
CA GLY A 408 5.65 12.43 -4.34
C GLY A 408 4.31 11.85 -3.89
N ILE A 409 3.80 12.38 -2.79
CA ILE A 409 2.48 11.99 -2.26
C ILE A 409 1.36 12.71 -3.04
N LYS A 410 0.21 12.05 -3.18
CA LYS A 410 -0.98 12.47 -3.95
C LYS A 410 -1.56 13.89 -3.67
N ASP A 411 -0.99 14.66 -2.75
CA ASP A 411 -1.51 15.96 -2.34
C ASP A 411 -0.96 17.16 -3.15
N ALA A 412 -0.02 16.95 -4.07
CA ALA A 412 0.76 18.04 -4.68
C ALA A 412 0.21 18.61 -6.00
N GLY A 413 -0.95 18.18 -6.48
CA GLY A 413 -1.59 18.81 -7.66
C GLY A 413 -0.92 18.56 -9.01
N HIS A 414 -0.10 17.52 -9.17
CA HIS A 414 0.55 17.17 -10.42
C HIS A 414 -0.24 16.12 -11.22
N GLU A 415 -0.47 16.38 -12.51
CA GLU A 415 -1.27 15.51 -13.39
C GLU A 415 -0.63 14.13 -13.66
N ARG A 416 0.69 14.00 -13.51
CA ARG A 416 1.46 12.80 -13.89
C ARG A 416 2.20 12.21 -12.70
N MET A 417 1.43 11.79 -11.71
CA MET A 417 1.96 11.22 -10.50
C MET A 417 2.02 9.70 -10.55
N ILE A 418 3.20 9.16 -10.25
CA ILE A 418 3.45 7.73 -10.07
C ILE A 418 3.47 7.46 -8.56
N ASP A 419 2.48 6.75 -8.05
CA ASP A 419 2.47 6.39 -6.65
C ASP A 419 3.47 5.26 -6.33
N LEU A 420 3.78 5.08 -5.04
CA LEU A 420 4.77 4.09 -4.61
C LEU A 420 4.36 2.65 -4.91
N TYR A 421 3.04 2.35 -4.91
CA TYR A 421 2.54 1.02 -5.29
C TYR A 421 2.65 0.79 -6.80
N ALA A 422 2.43 1.85 -7.60
CA ALA A 422 2.67 1.80 -9.05
C ALA A 422 4.14 1.54 -9.36
N LEU A 423 5.07 2.18 -8.65
CA LEU A 423 6.50 1.89 -8.76
C LEU A 423 6.83 0.43 -8.44
N GLY A 424 6.24 -0.14 -7.41
CA GLY A 424 6.38 -1.56 -7.08
C GLY A 424 5.95 -2.47 -8.23
N ARG A 425 4.79 -2.20 -8.87
CA ARG A 425 4.32 -2.93 -10.06
C ARG A 425 5.27 -2.78 -11.24
N ILE A 426 5.74 -1.57 -11.50
CA ILE A 426 6.66 -1.24 -12.59
C ILE A 426 7.98 -1.99 -12.40
N PHE A 427 8.52 -2.00 -11.20
CA PHE A 427 9.76 -2.72 -10.90
C PHE A 427 9.62 -4.23 -11.07
N GLU A 428 8.52 -4.82 -10.60
CA GLU A 428 8.28 -6.25 -10.79
C GLU A 428 8.18 -6.64 -12.28
N GLN A 429 7.52 -5.79 -13.10
CA GLN A 429 7.53 -5.98 -14.55
C GLN A 429 8.94 -5.85 -15.12
N SER A 430 9.77 -4.97 -14.59
CA SER A 430 11.13 -4.72 -15.09
C SER A 430 12.12 -5.84 -14.77
N ILE A 431 11.91 -6.65 -13.73
CA ILE A 431 12.81 -7.74 -13.33
C ILE A 431 13.05 -8.72 -14.49
N THR A 432 11.97 -9.14 -15.15
CA THR A 432 12.09 -10.07 -16.29
C THR A 432 12.88 -9.47 -17.47
N GLU A 433 12.71 -8.17 -17.69
CA GLU A 433 13.45 -7.50 -18.78
C GLU A 433 14.92 -7.30 -18.41
N LEU A 434 15.26 -7.09 -17.14
CA LEU A 434 16.64 -7.07 -16.67
C LEU A 434 17.31 -8.43 -16.88
N GLU A 435 16.65 -9.53 -16.51
CA GLU A 435 17.15 -10.88 -16.77
C GLU A 435 17.38 -11.13 -18.29
N ILE A 436 16.50 -10.63 -19.14
CA ILE A 436 16.64 -10.71 -20.60
C ILE A 436 17.83 -9.89 -21.06
N MET A 437 17.98 -8.65 -20.57
CA MET A 437 19.12 -7.79 -20.91
C MET A 437 20.44 -8.41 -20.46
N GLU A 438 20.51 -8.99 -19.27
CA GLU A 438 21.70 -9.69 -18.77
C GLU A 438 22.07 -10.89 -19.66
N ALA A 439 21.08 -11.74 -19.97
CA ALA A 439 21.32 -12.89 -20.81
C ALA A 439 21.75 -12.53 -22.23
N GLN A 440 21.16 -11.48 -22.83
CA GLN A 440 21.56 -10.95 -24.12
C GLN A 440 22.96 -10.36 -24.07
N ALA A 441 23.27 -9.59 -23.02
CA ALA A 441 24.59 -9.02 -22.82
C ALA A 441 25.69 -10.08 -22.71
N GLU A 442 25.38 -11.23 -22.12
CA GLU A 442 26.28 -12.37 -21.97
C GLU A 442 26.25 -13.35 -23.15
N GLY A 443 25.49 -13.06 -24.21
CA GLY A 443 25.38 -13.92 -25.40
C GLY A 443 24.58 -15.20 -25.19
N ARG A 444 23.78 -15.27 -24.09
CA ARG A 444 22.88 -16.39 -23.82
C ARG A 444 21.56 -16.20 -24.60
N SER A 445 20.95 -17.31 -25.05
CA SER A 445 19.69 -17.24 -25.82
C SER A 445 18.55 -16.67 -25.00
N SER A 446 18.02 -15.53 -25.43
CA SER A 446 16.88 -14.83 -24.79
C SER A 446 15.51 -15.43 -25.12
N VAL A 447 15.41 -16.30 -26.14
CA VAL A 447 14.13 -16.91 -26.59
C VAL A 447 13.44 -17.70 -25.47
N ASN A 448 14.21 -18.28 -24.56
CA ASN A 448 13.69 -19.02 -23.41
C ASN A 448 13.24 -18.12 -22.25
N LEU A 449 13.62 -16.85 -22.21
CA LEU A 449 13.38 -15.94 -21.08
C LEU A 449 12.03 -15.20 -21.16
N LEU A 450 11.56 -14.86 -22.36
CA LEU A 450 10.21 -14.31 -22.55
C LEU A 450 9.09 -15.30 -22.17
N THR A 451 9.38 -16.61 -22.34
CA THR A 451 8.51 -17.67 -21.84
C THR A 451 8.69 -17.94 -20.34
N LYS A 452 9.77 -17.44 -19.73
CA LYS A 452 10.14 -17.69 -18.34
C LYS A 452 9.16 -17.03 -17.38
N ARG A 453 8.77 -15.75 -17.55
CA ARG A 453 7.78 -15.07 -16.69
C ARG A 453 6.42 -15.79 -16.68
N LYS A 454 5.88 -16.12 -17.88
CA LYS A 454 4.67 -16.94 -17.98
C LYS A 454 4.86 -18.35 -17.40
N ARG A 455 6.08 -18.82 -17.39
CA ARG A 455 6.47 -20.14 -16.94
C ARG A 455 6.80 -20.17 -15.44
N ASP A 456 7.41 -19.12 -14.92
CA ASP A 456 7.86 -19.01 -13.52
C ASP A 456 6.74 -18.50 -12.61
N GLY A 457 5.57 -18.14 -13.19
CA GLY A 457 4.36 -17.82 -12.42
C GLY A 457 4.49 -16.62 -11.50
N VAL A 458 5.35 -15.65 -11.85
CA VAL A 458 5.53 -14.40 -11.09
C VAL A 458 4.44 -13.43 -11.52
N TYR A 459 3.53 -13.11 -10.60
CA TYR A 459 2.41 -12.20 -10.83
C TYR A 459 2.34 -11.17 -9.69
N TYR A 460 2.22 -9.90 -10.07
CA TYR A 460 1.96 -8.84 -9.09
C TYR A 460 0.66 -9.12 -8.35
N THR A 461 0.72 -9.11 -7.03
CA THR A 461 -0.45 -9.36 -6.19
C THR A 461 -1.18 -8.04 -5.95
N PRO A 462 -2.47 -7.93 -6.34
CA PRO A 462 -3.25 -6.71 -6.12
C PRO A 462 -3.28 -6.29 -4.65
N GLU A 463 -3.24 -4.98 -4.39
CA GLU A 463 -3.19 -4.40 -3.04
C GLU A 463 -4.32 -4.90 -2.13
N TRP A 464 -5.54 -5.05 -2.66
CA TRP A 464 -6.67 -5.55 -1.87
C TRP A 464 -6.45 -7.00 -1.40
N VAL A 465 -5.72 -7.83 -2.16
CA VAL A 465 -5.36 -9.21 -1.78
C VAL A 465 -4.30 -9.20 -0.69
N THR A 466 -3.22 -8.44 -0.87
CA THR A 466 -2.13 -8.35 0.11
C THR A 466 -2.63 -7.80 1.42
N SER A 467 -3.45 -6.74 1.38
CA SER A 467 -4.08 -6.15 2.56
C SER A 467 -5.00 -7.14 3.30
N TYR A 468 -5.83 -7.89 2.54
CA TYR A 468 -6.71 -8.90 3.14
C TYR A 468 -5.91 -10.03 3.80
N ILE A 469 -4.89 -10.55 3.12
CA ILE A 469 -4.04 -11.63 3.68
C ILE A 469 -3.32 -11.14 4.93
N VAL A 470 -2.74 -9.96 4.93
CA VAL A 470 -2.06 -9.39 6.11
C VAL A 470 -3.04 -9.24 7.26
N LYS A 471 -4.24 -8.71 7.01
CA LYS A 471 -5.28 -8.58 8.04
C LYS A 471 -5.69 -9.92 8.64
N GLU A 472 -5.93 -10.93 7.80
CA GLU A 472 -6.40 -12.25 8.25
C GLU A 472 -5.28 -13.14 8.82
N THR A 473 -4.01 -12.76 8.66
CA THR A 473 -2.84 -13.47 9.19
C THR A 473 -2.22 -12.69 10.35
N VAL A 474 -1.59 -11.55 10.06
CA VAL A 474 -0.94 -10.71 11.07
C VAL A 474 -1.98 -10.12 12.03
N GLY A 475 -3.07 -9.59 11.48
CA GLY A 475 -4.15 -9.02 12.27
C GLY A 475 -4.83 -10.06 13.16
N ALA A 476 -5.12 -11.24 12.64
CA ALA A 476 -5.73 -12.32 13.43
C ALA A 476 -4.80 -12.85 14.54
N TYR A 477 -3.47 -12.89 14.28
CA TYR A 477 -2.48 -13.21 15.31
C TYR A 477 -2.48 -12.16 16.44
N LEU A 478 -2.44 -10.88 16.06
CA LEU A 478 -2.47 -9.77 17.02
C LEU A 478 -3.78 -9.66 17.80
N GLU A 479 -4.92 -9.99 17.18
CA GLU A 479 -6.21 -10.07 17.86
C GLU A 479 -6.22 -11.18 18.92
N SER A 480 -5.69 -12.38 18.60
CA SER A 480 -5.49 -13.44 19.58
C SER A 480 -4.63 -12.99 20.75
N LEU A 481 -3.51 -12.31 20.46
CA LEU A 481 -2.62 -11.78 21.47
C LEU A 481 -3.29 -10.71 22.36
N LYS A 482 -4.12 -9.82 21.77
CA LYS A 482 -4.93 -8.84 22.53
C LYS A 482 -5.88 -9.55 23.49
N ASN A 483 -6.56 -10.58 23.03
CA ASN A 483 -7.50 -11.36 23.84
C ASN A 483 -6.78 -12.06 25.02
N ASP A 484 -5.62 -12.67 24.76
CA ASP A 484 -4.79 -13.33 25.79
C ASP A 484 -4.30 -12.35 26.86
N LEU A 485 -4.01 -11.12 26.47
CA LEU A 485 -3.63 -10.03 27.36
C LEU A 485 -4.81 -9.34 28.05
N GLY A 486 -6.03 -9.76 27.78
CA GLY A 486 -7.24 -9.19 28.36
C GLY A 486 -7.67 -7.85 27.75
N LEU A 487 -7.18 -7.52 26.56
CA LEU A 487 -7.57 -6.32 25.77
C LEU A 487 -8.84 -6.61 24.94
N ASP A 488 -9.81 -7.28 25.56
CA ASP A 488 -11.12 -7.52 24.98
C ASP A 488 -11.87 -6.18 24.81
N PRO A 489 -12.31 -5.81 23.61
CA PRO A 489 -13.04 -4.57 23.36
C PRO A 489 -14.25 -4.35 24.29
N LEU A 490 -14.89 -5.44 24.73
CA LEU A 490 -16.04 -5.39 25.65
C LEU A 490 -15.64 -4.98 27.08
N LYS A 491 -14.35 -5.11 27.44
CA LYS A 491 -13.79 -4.74 28.74
C LYS A 491 -13.04 -3.43 28.73
N ARG A 492 -13.08 -2.70 27.61
CA ARG A 492 -12.40 -1.42 27.47
C ARG A 492 -12.93 -0.42 28.50
N PRO A 493 -12.05 0.28 29.24
CA PRO A 493 -12.46 1.26 30.25
C PRO A 493 -13.34 2.35 29.66
N ASP A 494 -14.44 2.66 30.32
CA ASP A 494 -15.32 3.79 30.03
C ASP A 494 -14.75 5.10 30.63
N GLU A 495 -15.45 6.20 30.41
CA GLU A 495 -15.03 7.53 30.93
C GLU A 495 -15.01 7.58 32.45
N GLU A 496 -15.91 6.84 33.13
CA GLU A 496 -15.95 6.78 34.59
C GLU A 496 -14.72 6.05 35.15
N ALA A 497 -14.36 4.91 34.58
CA ALA A 497 -13.15 4.16 34.94
C ALA A 497 -11.87 4.98 34.70
N ILE A 498 -11.83 5.79 33.61
CA ILE A 498 -10.73 6.71 33.31
C ILE A 498 -10.67 7.85 34.32
N ALA A 499 -11.81 8.45 34.68
CA ALA A 499 -11.87 9.50 35.71
C ALA A 499 -11.39 8.96 37.08
N GLN A 500 -11.77 7.73 37.44
CA GLN A 500 -11.27 7.05 38.65
C GLN A 500 -9.74 6.87 38.59
N TYR A 501 -9.18 6.55 37.42
CA TYR A 501 -7.73 6.45 37.24
C TYR A 501 -7.04 7.80 37.40
N GLY A 502 -7.61 8.88 36.91
CA GLY A 502 -7.15 10.25 37.12
C GLY A 502 -7.14 10.65 38.62
N VAL A 503 -8.12 10.19 39.40
CA VAL A 503 -8.13 10.38 40.87
C VAL A 503 -7.03 9.53 41.51
N PHE A 504 -6.81 8.29 41.10
CA PHE A 504 -5.74 7.42 41.60
C PHE A 504 -4.34 8.00 41.34
N LEU A 505 -4.12 8.65 40.20
CA LEU A 505 -2.84 9.31 39.90
C LEU A 505 -2.51 10.40 40.90
N ARG A 506 -3.53 11.11 41.41
CA ARG A 506 -3.41 12.22 42.42
C ARG A 506 -3.36 11.67 43.86
N ASP A 507 -4.14 10.64 44.16
CA ASP A 507 -4.17 10.00 45.48
C ASP A 507 -4.02 8.48 45.36
N LYS A 508 -2.81 7.98 45.59
CA LYS A 508 -2.45 6.56 45.50
C LYS A 508 -3.17 5.62 46.47
N ARG A 509 -3.91 6.17 47.43
CA ARG A 509 -4.78 5.39 48.35
C ARG A 509 -6.09 4.98 47.70
N LYS A 510 -6.49 5.60 46.61
CA LYS A 510 -7.66 5.22 45.81
C LYS A 510 -7.30 4.02 44.90
N THR A 511 -8.34 3.29 44.46
CA THR A 511 -8.18 2.15 43.55
C THR A 511 -8.74 2.49 42.18
N ALA A 512 -8.03 2.12 41.11
CA ALA A 512 -8.47 2.27 39.72
C ALA A 512 -8.15 0.98 38.95
N LYS A 513 -8.79 -0.12 39.35
CA LYS A 513 -8.45 -1.47 38.87
C LYS A 513 -8.67 -1.63 37.36
N ILE A 514 -9.79 -1.16 36.82
CA ILE A 514 -10.17 -1.41 35.42
C ILE A 514 -9.18 -0.70 34.47
N ALA A 515 -9.09 0.63 34.57
CA ALA A 515 -8.20 1.40 33.66
C ALA A 515 -6.73 1.11 33.92
N GLY A 516 -6.32 0.85 35.19
CA GLY A 516 -4.94 0.45 35.50
C GLY A 516 -4.57 -0.91 34.92
N SER A 517 -5.43 -1.92 35.05
CA SER A 517 -5.21 -3.24 34.45
C SER A 517 -5.14 -3.17 32.92
N TRP A 518 -6.04 -2.41 32.32
CA TRP A 518 -6.04 -2.19 30.88
C TRP A 518 -4.74 -1.54 30.39
N LEU A 519 -4.28 -0.51 31.07
CA LEU A 519 -3.03 0.16 30.73
C LEU A 519 -1.81 -0.78 30.85
N GLU A 520 -1.76 -1.64 31.88
CA GLU A 520 -0.71 -2.64 32.00
C GLU A 520 -0.78 -3.69 30.87
N SER A 521 -1.97 -4.06 30.43
CA SER A 521 -2.16 -4.93 29.25
C SER A 521 -1.68 -4.24 27.96
N ILE A 522 -1.97 -2.95 27.76
CA ILE A 522 -1.44 -2.17 26.63
C ILE A 522 0.08 -2.13 26.64
N LYS A 523 0.72 -1.88 27.79
CA LYS A 523 2.19 -1.91 27.88
C LYS A 523 2.77 -3.27 27.50
N LYS A 524 2.17 -4.36 27.96
CA LYS A 524 2.57 -5.72 27.57
C LYS A 524 2.37 -5.95 26.08
N TYR A 525 1.26 -5.48 25.51
CA TYR A 525 0.97 -5.60 24.09
C TYR A 525 2.01 -4.86 23.24
N ARG A 526 2.39 -3.63 23.61
CA ARG A 526 3.46 -2.85 22.94
C ARG A 526 4.80 -3.60 22.94
N LEU A 527 5.15 -4.25 24.06
CA LEU A 527 6.36 -5.08 24.10
C LEU A 527 6.28 -6.28 23.15
N GLN A 528 5.11 -6.87 22.98
CA GLN A 528 4.92 -7.99 22.07
C GLN A 528 4.89 -7.53 20.60
N LEU A 529 4.34 -6.33 20.30
CA LEU A 529 4.40 -5.74 18.95
C LEU A 529 5.84 -5.63 18.45
N ASN A 530 6.79 -5.25 19.31
CA ASN A 530 8.22 -5.17 18.93
C ASN A 530 8.87 -6.56 18.74
N ARG A 531 8.23 -7.64 19.18
CA ARG A 531 8.76 -9.01 19.11
C ARG A 531 8.16 -9.85 17.98
N ILE A 532 7.03 -9.46 17.43
CA ILE A 532 6.41 -10.20 16.33
C ILE A 532 7.39 -10.30 15.15
N LYS A 533 7.46 -11.46 14.51
CA LYS A 533 8.28 -11.72 13.33
C LYS A 533 7.36 -12.16 12.19
N VAL A 534 7.37 -11.40 11.13
CA VAL A 534 6.57 -11.63 9.92
C VAL A 534 7.54 -11.87 8.76
N VAL A 535 7.32 -12.92 7.98
CA VAL A 535 8.20 -13.24 6.86
C VAL A 535 7.40 -13.50 5.59
N ASP A 536 7.96 -13.05 4.47
CA ASP A 536 7.58 -13.45 3.13
C ASP A 536 8.75 -14.22 2.49
N PRO A 537 8.65 -15.55 2.31
CA PRO A 537 9.75 -16.36 1.79
C PRO A 537 9.89 -16.32 0.25
N ALA A 538 9.07 -15.53 -0.45
CA ALA A 538 9.18 -15.23 -1.88
C ALA A 538 8.74 -13.78 -2.10
N CYS A 539 9.47 -12.84 -1.48
CA CYS A 539 8.96 -11.49 -1.24
C CYS A 539 8.84 -10.60 -2.49
N GLY A 540 9.46 -10.99 -3.62
CA GLY A 540 9.41 -10.20 -4.85
C GLY A 540 9.80 -8.75 -4.61
N SER A 541 8.98 -7.83 -5.09
CA SER A 541 9.10 -6.37 -4.88
C SER A 541 8.69 -5.87 -3.49
N GLY A 542 8.34 -6.76 -2.55
CA GLY A 542 8.03 -6.42 -1.16
C GLY A 542 6.58 -6.00 -0.88
N ALA A 543 5.64 -6.24 -1.80
CA ALA A 543 4.24 -5.80 -1.66
C ALA A 543 3.57 -6.27 -0.35
N PHE A 544 3.78 -7.51 0.07
CA PHE A 544 3.26 -8.03 1.33
C PHE A 544 3.94 -7.40 2.55
N LEU A 545 5.25 -7.14 2.45
CA LEU A 545 6.02 -6.52 3.53
C LEU A 545 5.59 -5.07 3.76
N ILE A 546 5.28 -4.33 2.70
CA ILE A 546 4.74 -2.97 2.78
C ILE A 546 3.38 -2.97 3.48
N GLN A 547 2.49 -3.89 3.12
CA GLN A 547 1.18 -4.00 3.79
C GLN A 547 1.32 -4.41 5.28
N ALA A 548 2.26 -5.30 5.59
CA ALA A 548 2.55 -5.68 6.97
C ALA A 548 3.13 -4.50 7.78
N LEU A 549 4.00 -3.68 7.17
CA LEU A 549 4.52 -2.45 7.75
C LEU A 549 3.37 -1.50 8.13
N GLU A 550 2.48 -1.20 7.17
CA GLU A 550 1.37 -0.29 7.41
C GLU A 550 0.40 -0.83 8.48
N TYR A 551 0.16 -2.13 8.49
CA TYR A 551 -0.68 -2.76 9.52
C TYR A 551 -0.06 -2.64 10.92
N LEU A 552 1.23 -2.96 11.06
CA LEU A 552 1.95 -2.85 12.34
C LEU A 552 2.05 -1.41 12.83
N LYS A 553 2.25 -0.43 11.95
CA LYS A 553 2.18 1.01 12.29
C LYS A 553 0.84 1.38 12.91
N GLN A 554 -0.27 0.93 12.32
CA GLN A 554 -1.62 1.20 12.83
C GLN A 554 -1.81 0.57 14.22
N GLU A 555 -1.29 -0.62 14.45
CA GLU A 555 -1.37 -1.29 15.76
C GLU A 555 -0.56 -0.56 16.85
N HIS A 556 0.64 -0.09 16.51
CA HIS A 556 1.42 0.75 17.42
C HIS A 556 0.70 2.07 17.74
N GLN A 557 0.16 2.73 16.72
CA GLN A 557 -0.60 3.95 16.88
C GLN A 557 -1.80 3.74 17.80
N TRP A 558 -2.60 2.68 17.55
CA TRP A 558 -3.73 2.32 18.41
C TRP A 558 -3.31 2.14 19.87
N ALA A 559 -2.23 1.43 20.12
CA ALA A 559 -1.76 1.16 21.49
C ALA A 559 -1.32 2.44 22.22
N ILE A 560 -0.72 3.39 21.50
CA ILE A 560 -0.32 4.69 22.03
C ILE A 560 -1.54 5.57 22.29
N GLU A 561 -2.44 5.71 21.32
CA GLU A 561 -3.68 6.48 21.48
C GLU A 561 -4.50 5.98 22.68
N GLU A 562 -4.57 4.67 22.86
CA GLU A 562 -5.26 4.08 23.99
C GLU A 562 -4.56 4.34 25.32
N SER A 563 -3.24 4.35 25.34
CA SER A 563 -2.45 4.75 26.51
C SER A 563 -2.69 6.22 26.88
N VAL A 564 -2.64 7.12 25.89
CA VAL A 564 -2.91 8.56 26.06
C VAL A 564 -4.34 8.81 26.54
N ARG A 565 -5.32 8.09 26.01
CA ARG A 565 -6.74 8.17 26.41
C ARG A 565 -6.92 7.90 27.90
N ILE A 566 -6.19 6.93 28.47
CA ILE A 566 -6.32 6.56 29.88
C ILE A 566 -5.52 7.49 30.77
N THR A 567 -4.30 7.83 30.37
CA THR A 567 -3.39 8.62 31.23
C THR A 567 -3.65 10.10 31.18
N GLY A 568 -4.28 10.61 30.10
CA GLY A 568 -4.39 12.04 29.81
C GLY A 568 -3.04 12.72 29.55
N GLN A 569 -1.95 11.96 29.50
CA GLN A 569 -0.60 12.48 29.23
C GLN A 569 -0.27 12.25 27.77
N ALA A 570 0.04 13.34 27.04
CA ALA A 570 0.57 13.22 25.70
C ALA A 570 1.89 12.43 25.77
N GLU A 571 1.88 11.24 25.23
CA GLU A 571 3.10 10.48 25.00
C GLU A 571 3.73 11.06 23.73
N LEU A 572 4.99 11.52 23.82
CA LEU A 572 5.75 11.91 22.64
C LEU A 572 5.93 10.65 21.77
N TRP A 573 5.08 10.55 20.76
CA TRP A 573 5.17 9.46 19.80
C TRP A 573 6.14 9.82 18.67
N ASP A 574 7.29 9.20 18.69
CA ASP A 574 8.20 9.23 17.57
C ASP A 574 7.78 8.15 16.56
N VAL A 575 6.94 8.54 15.60
CA VAL A 575 6.44 7.66 14.52
C VAL A 575 7.62 6.99 13.80
N ASP A 576 8.69 7.74 13.59
CA ASP A 576 9.83 7.26 12.83
C ASP A 576 10.64 6.22 13.62
N GLN A 577 10.73 6.36 14.94
CA GLN A 577 11.32 5.33 15.78
C GLN A 577 10.53 4.03 15.70
N VAL A 578 9.20 4.11 15.73
CA VAL A 578 8.33 2.92 15.57
C VAL A 578 8.54 2.28 14.20
N ILE A 579 8.62 3.07 13.13
CA ILE A 579 8.89 2.57 11.79
C ILE A 579 10.24 1.85 11.72
N ASN A 580 11.29 2.47 12.26
CA ASN A 580 12.62 1.87 12.30
C ASN A 580 12.63 0.58 13.12
N ASP A 581 11.93 0.54 14.25
CA ASP A 581 11.79 -0.66 15.07
C ASP A 581 11.05 -1.79 14.33
N ILE A 582 10.00 -1.47 13.57
CA ILE A 582 9.29 -2.44 12.73
C ILE A 582 10.20 -3.00 11.65
N LEU A 583 10.92 -2.15 10.92
CA LEU A 583 11.84 -2.56 9.86
C LEU A 583 13.00 -3.41 10.42
N ALA A 584 13.58 -3.01 11.53
CA ALA A 584 14.71 -3.71 12.15
C ALA A 584 14.31 -5.05 12.79
N ASN A 585 13.10 -5.14 13.34
CA ASN A 585 12.76 -6.24 14.22
C ASN A 585 11.61 -7.12 13.73
N ASN A 586 10.68 -6.62 12.90
CA ASN A 586 9.44 -7.32 12.63
C ASN A 586 9.38 -7.95 11.25
N LEU A 587 9.91 -7.29 10.21
CA LEU A 587 9.74 -7.67 8.82
C LEU A 587 10.95 -8.42 8.28
N TYR A 588 10.69 -9.56 7.63
CA TYR A 588 11.69 -10.42 7.02
C TYR A 588 11.23 -10.81 5.61
N GLY A 589 12.17 -10.82 4.67
CA GLY A 589 11.90 -11.24 3.29
C GLY A 589 13.04 -12.06 2.72
N VAL A 590 12.71 -13.03 1.90
CA VAL A 590 13.70 -13.79 1.11
C VAL A 590 13.20 -13.91 -0.31
N ASP A 591 14.07 -13.65 -1.28
CA ASP A 591 13.79 -13.91 -2.69
C ASP A 591 15.03 -14.48 -3.37
N ILE A 592 14.83 -15.35 -4.36
CA ILE A 592 15.93 -15.95 -5.10
C ILE A 592 16.61 -14.96 -6.05
N ASN A 593 15.87 -13.94 -6.47
CA ASN A 593 16.31 -12.92 -7.41
C ASN A 593 16.90 -11.72 -6.67
N PRO A 594 18.20 -11.39 -6.87
CA PRO A 594 18.84 -10.27 -6.19
C PRO A 594 18.23 -8.91 -6.56
N GLU A 595 17.73 -8.73 -7.79
CA GLU A 595 17.07 -7.50 -8.22
C GLU A 595 15.75 -7.30 -7.47
N SER A 596 14.98 -8.37 -7.25
CA SER A 596 13.76 -8.34 -6.43
C SER A 596 14.04 -7.88 -5.00
N VAL A 597 15.13 -8.37 -4.42
CA VAL A 597 15.56 -8.00 -3.05
C VAL A 597 15.90 -6.51 -2.96
N GLU A 598 16.66 -5.98 -3.92
CA GLU A 598 17.01 -4.55 -3.96
C GLU A 598 15.77 -3.67 -4.17
N ILE A 599 14.85 -4.10 -5.02
CA ILE A 599 13.56 -3.40 -5.24
C ILE A 599 12.71 -3.41 -3.97
N ALA A 600 12.63 -4.55 -3.26
CA ALA A 600 11.88 -4.63 -2.01
C ALA A 600 12.45 -3.68 -0.94
N LYS A 601 13.77 -3.58 -0.83
CA LYS A 601 14.43 -2.62 0.04
C LYS A 601 14.11 -1.19 -0.37
N LEU A 602 14.25 -0.86 -1.65
CA LEU A 602 13.94 0.47 -2.18
C LEU A 602 12.50 0.88 -1.89
N ALA A 603 11.54 -0.02 -2.12
CA ALA A 603 10.14 0.23 -1.84
C ALA A 603 9.87 0.47 -0.35
N LEU A 604 10.47 -0.32 0.55
CA LEU A 604 10.38 -0.11 1.99
C LEU A 604 11.00 1.23 2.42
N TRP A 605 12.15 1.61 1.87
CA TRP A 605 12.77 2.92 2.15
C TRP A 605 11.89 4.09 1.71
N MET A 606 11.31 4.03 0.53
CA MET A 606 10.39 5.08 0.04
C MET A 606 9.15 5.22 0.94
N HIS A 607 8.62 4.11 1.46
CA HIS A 607 7.48 4.13 2.39
C HIS A 607 7.82 4.61 3.80
N THR A 608 9.10 4.64 4.17
CA THR A 608 9.56 4.91 5.53
C THR A 608 10.45 6.14 5.66
N ALA A 609 10.81 6.77 4.55
CA ALA A 609 11.64 7.96 4.55
C ALA A 609 11.00 9.10 5.35
N SER A 610 11.77 9.69 6.26
CA SER A 610 11.32 10.74 7.20
C SER A 610 12.38 11.83 7.33
N PRO A 611 11.97 13.10 7.59
CA PRO A 611 12.89 14.22 7.64
C PRO A 611 13.95 14.04 8.76
N GLY A 612 15.21 14.24 8.40
CA GLY A 612 16.32 14.22 9.35
C GLY A 612 16.71 12.87 9.91
N LYS A 613 16.10 11.77 9.44
CA LYS A 613 16.38 10.41 9.93
C LYS A 613 17.01 9.53 8.87
N PRO A 614 18.04 8.74 9.22
CA PRO A 614 18.65 7.79 8.31
C PRO A 614 17.67 6.67 7.95
N LEU A 615 17.78 6.11 6.76
CA LEU A 615 17.08 4.89 6.36
C LEU A 615 17.59 3.70 7.19
N SER A 616 16.69 2.78 7.49
CA SER A 616 17.06 1.54 8.21
C SER A 616 17.93 0.64 7.34
N ASP A 617 18.92 -0.03 7.95
CA ASP A 617 19.62 -1.12 7.31
C ASP A 617 18.69 -2.34 7.19
N LEU A 618 18.43 -2.77 5.95
CA LEU A 618 17.55 -3.88 5.62
C LEU A 618 18.31 -5.15 5.20
N ASP A 619 19.64 -5.10 5.09
CA ASP A 619 20.46 -6.23 4.60
C ASP A 619 20.42 -7.45 5.53
N HIS A 620 20.09 -7.23 6.80
CA HIS A 620 19.95 -8.32 7.78
C HIS A 620 18.60 -9.04 7.68
N ASN A 621 17.55 -8.37 7.21
CA ASN A 621 16.18 -8.86 7.23
C ASN A 621 15.65 -9.23 5.85
N ILE A 622 16.06 -8.51 4.79
CA ILE A 622 15.65 -8.75 3.41
C ILE A 622 16.84 -9.34 2.66
N ARG A 623 16.75 -10.62 2.34
CA ARG A 623 17.90 -11.40 1.87
C ARG A 623 17.68 -12.08 0.54
N CYS A 624 18.76 -12.25 -0.22
CA CYS A 624 18.76 -13.02 -1.45
C CYS A 624 19.10 -14.49 -1.15
N GLY A 625 18.27 -15.41 -1.67
CA GLY A 625 18.51 -16.85 -1.53
C GLY A 625 17.32 -17.72 -1.90
N ASN A 626 17.59 -19.00 -2.14
CA ASN A 626 16.60 -20.01 -2.46
C ASN A 626 15.92 -20.53 -1.19
N SER A 627 14.71 -20.08 -0.93
CA SER A 627 13.92 -20.43 0.27
C SER A 627 13.67 -21.94 0.45
N LEU A 628 13.74 -22.72 -0.61
CA LEU A 628 13.44 -24.15 -0.59
C LEU A 628 14.68 -25.04 -0.45
N VAL A 629 15.88 -24.52 -0.71
CA VAL A 629 17.13 -25.29 -0.80
C VAL A 629 18.14 -24.75 0.20
N SER A 630 18.51 -25.55 1.16
CA SER A 630 19.54 -25.18 2.14
C SER A 630 20.93 -25.70 1.76
N SER A 631 21.94 -25.35 2.54
CA SER A 631 23.35 -25.68 2.28
C SER A 631 23.67 -27.18 2.30
N ASP A 632 22.83 -28.02 2.90
CA ASP A 632 22.91 -29.47 2.87
C ASP A 632 22.80 -30.05 1.44
N PHE A 633 22.19 -29.31 0.51
CA PHE A 633 22.17 -29.67 -0.90
C PHE A 633 23.57 -30.03 -1.44
N TYR A 634 24.61 -29.30 -1.08
CA TYR A 634 25.97 -29.55 -1.55
C TYR A 634 26.65 -30.72 -0.82
N GLN A 635 26.20 -31.09 0.38
CA GLN A 635 26.73 -32.25 1.08
C GLN A 635 26.27 -33.56 0.44
N ASP A 636 25.04 -33.58 -0.06
CA ASP A 636 24.46 -34.74 -0.75
C ASP A 636 24.97 -34.90 -2.19
N GLN A 637 25.49 -33.84 -2.81
CA GLN A 637 25.81 -33.77 -4.26
C GLN A 637 27.30 -33.50 -4.50
N GLN A 638 28.25 -34.06 -3.87
CA GLN A 638 29.71 -33.87 -4.09
C GLN A 638 30.04 -32.39 -4.51
N GLN A 639 30.33 -31.55 -3.58
CA GLN A 639 30.49 -30.07 -3.71
C GLN A 639 31.41 -29.62 -4.86
N ASP A 640 32.35 -30.47 -5.31
CA ASP A 640 33.32 -30.18 -6.40
C ASP A 640 32.71 -30.23 -7.80
N LEU A 641 31.44 -30.65 -7.94
CA LEU A 641 30.76 -30.76 -9.24
C LEU A 641 30.15 -29.45 -9.73
N PHE A 642 30.03 -28.44 -8.84
CA PHE A 642 29.39 -27.17 -9.18
C PHE A 642 30.43 -26.05 -9.30
N ASP A 643 30.42 -25.36 -10.43
CA ASP A 643 31.19 -24.13 -10.60
C ASP A 643 30.53 -22.94 -9.86
N GLU A 644 31.26 -21.83 -9.71
CA GLU A 644 30.77 -20.66 -8.98
C GLU A 644 29.49 -20.08 -9.62
N ALA A 645 29.34 -20.11 -10.94
CA ALA A 645 28.16 -19.63 -11.64
C ALA A 645 26.93 -20.50 -11.35
N GLN A 646 27.11 -21.83 -11.25
CA GLN A 646 26.06 -22.76 -10.86
C GLN A 646 25.64 -22.57 -9.39
N LYS A 647 26.61 -22.37 -8.49
CA LYS A 647 26.34 -22.07 -7.08
C LYS A 647 25.58 -20.77 -6.92
N GLU A 648 25.96 -19.72 -7.64
CA GLU A 648 25.25 -18.45 -7.67
C GLU A 648 23.83 -18.61 -8.22
N GLN A 649 23.62 -19.45 -9.20
CA GLN A 649 22.29 -19.72 -9.78
C GLN A 649 21.40 -20.55 -8.84
N ILE A 650 21.94 -21.53 -8.09
CA ILE A 650 21.20 -22.32 -7.09
C ILE A 650 20.87 -21.47 -5.88
N ASN A 651 21.81 -20.64 -5.46
CA ASN A 651 21.70 -19.65 -4.39
C ASN A 651 21.08 -20.22 -3.11
N THR A 652 21.69 -21.28 -2.56
CA THR A 652 21.16 -21.96 -1.37
C THR A 652 20.98 -21.00 -0.19
N PHE A 653 19.94 -21.22 0.61
CA PHE A 653 19.61 -20.35 1.75
C PHE A 653 19.35 -21.16 3.02
N ASP A 654 20.19 -20.93 4.03
CA ASP A 654 20.03 -21.56 5.34
C ASP A 654 19.27 -20.60 6.28
N TRP A 655 18.02 -20.92 6.53
CA TRP A 655 17.13 -20.14 7.39
C TRP A 655 17.63 -20.01 8.83
N LYS A 656 18.27 -21.07 9.36
CA LYS A 656 18.79 -21.07 10.73
C LYS A 656 20.01 -20.17 10.85
N ALA A 657 20.91 -20.27 9.89
CA ALA A 657 22.13 -19.45 9.87
C ALA A 657 21.81 -17.98 9.52
N ALA A 658 20.84 -17.74 8.64
CA ALA A 658 20.45 -16.40 8.22
C ALA A 658 19.72 -15.63 9.33
N PHE A 659 18.83 -16.30 10.10
CA PHE A 659 17.98 -15.68 11.13
C PHE A 659 18.07 -16.43 12.48
N PRO A 660 19.25 -16.51 13.10
CA PRO A 660 19.46 -17.33 14.30
C PRO A 660 18.60 -16.88 15.48
N ALA A 661 18.38 -15.58 15.66
CA ALA A 661 17.53 -15.06 16.75
C ALA A 661 16.06 -15.47 16.59
N VAL A 662 15.54 -15.51 15.36
CA VAL A 662 14.17 -15.96 15.08
C VAL A 662 14.04 -17.46 15.31
N TRP A 663 15.03 -18.23 14.83
CA TRP A 663 15.03 -19.68 14.97
C TRP A 663 15.12 -20.12 16.44
N ASN A 664 15.99 -19.50 17.22
CA ASN A 664 16.13 -19.76 18.66
C ASN A 664 14.86 -19.39 19.46
N ALA A 665 14.04 -18.46 18.92
CA ALA A 665 12.74 -18.11 19.50
C ALA A 665 11.59 -19.03 19.04
N GLY A 666 11.89 -20.07 18.26
CA GLY A 666 10.93 -21.09 17.79
C GLY A 666 10.32 -20.85 16.43
N GLY A 667 10.77 -19.84 15.67
CA GLY A 667 10.31 -19.52 14.32
C GLY A 667 9.57 -18.18 14.19
N PHE A 668 8.95 -17.99 13.04
CA PHE A 668 8.18 -16.78 12.73
C PHE A 668 6.77 -16.84 13.32
N HIS A 669 6.23 -15.69 13.70
CA HIS A 669 4.86 -15.57 14.19
C HIS A 669 3.86 -15.58 13.03
N CYS A 670 4.24 -14.97 11.90
CA CYS A 670 3.41 -14.93 10.70
C CYS A 670 4.25 -15.19 9.44
N VAL A 671 3.69 -15.98 8.52
CA VAL A 671 4.21 -16.19 7.17
C VAL A 671 3.15 -15.73 6.19
N ILE A 672 3.51 -14.82 5.29
CA ILE A 672 2.62 -14.24 4.29
C ILE A 672 3.25 -14.33 2.92
N GLY A 673 2.48 -14.26 1.84
CA GLY A 673 3.08 -14.21 0.50
C GLY A 673 2.21 -14.75 -0.62
N ASN A 674 2.80 -14.66 -1.82
CA ASN A 674 2.33 -15.25 -3.06
C ASN A 674 3.46 -16.09 -3.67
N PRO A 675 3.57 -17.39 -3.33
CA PRO A 675 4.66 -18.24 -3.81
C PRO A 675 4.60 -18.43 -5.33
N PRO A 676 5.74 -18.71 -6.02
CA PRO A 676 5.80 -18.82 -7.47
C PRO A 676 5.04 -20.07 -7.99
N TYR A 677 4.24 -19.90 -9.08
CA TYR A 677 3.41 -20.96 -9.70
C TYR A 677 4.16 -21.71 -10.80
N VAL A 678 5.28 -22.34 -10.44
CA VAL A 678 6.17 -23.04 -11.37
C VAL A 678 5.93 -24.55 -11.34
N LYS A 679 5.65 -25.12 -12.51
CA LYS A 679 5.52 -26.59 -12.65
C LYS A 679 6.88 -27.27 -12.60
N LEU A 680 7.00 -28.36 -11.84
CA LEU A 680 8.24 -29.14 -11.73
C LEU A 680 8.85 -29.53 -13.09
N GLN A 681 8.02 -29.88 -14.07
CA GLN A 681 8.49 -30.28 -15.42
C GLN A 681 9.26 -29.14 -16.10
N HIS A 682 8.87 -27.87 -15.89
CA HIS A 682 9.59 -26.72 -16.40
C HIS A 682 10.85 -26.44 -15.60
N PHE A 683 10.74 -26.50 -14.27
CA PHE A 683 11.85 -26.29 -13.36
C PHE A 683 12.98 -27.33 -13.59
N ARG A 684 12.64 -28.60 -13.77
CA ARG A 684 13.60 -29.69 -14.07
C ARG A 684 14.42 -29.49 -15.35
N ARG A 685 13.87 -28.76 -16.35
CA ARG A 685 14.60 -28.43 -17.59
C ARG A 685 15.66 -27.34 -17.38
N ILE A 686 15.54 -26.57 -16.32
CA ILE A 686 16.41 -25.41 -16.05
C ILE A 686 17.43 -25.75 -14.96
N GLN A 687 16.99 -26.42 -13.90
CA GLN A 687 17.76 -26.80 -12.73
C GLN A 687 17.45 -28.27 -12.37
N SER A 688 17.99 -29.22 -13.16
CA SER A 688 17.67 -30.64 -13.00
C SER A 688 18.08 -31.18 -11.64
N GLU A 689 19.25 -30.78 -11.13
CA GLU A 689 19.84 -31.23 -9.88
C GLU A 689 19.00 -30.73 -8.68
N VAL A 690 18.60 -29.47 -8.72
CA VAL A 690 17.74 -28.89 -7.68
C VAL A 690 16.34 -29.54 -7.72
N ALA A 691 15.79 -29.78 -8.91
CA ALA A 691 14.50 -30.45 -9.04
C ALA A 691 14.54 -31.89 -8.51
N GLU A 692 15.65 -32.58 -8.69
CA GLU A 692 15.86 -33.93 -8.17
C GLU A 692 16.01 -33.92 -6.64
N TYR A 693 16.78 -33.00 -6.10
CA TYR A 693 16.88 -32.78 -4.66
C TYR A 693 15.51 -32.49 -4.04
N LEU A 694 14.75 -31.52 -4.53
CA LEU A 694 13.42 -31.20 -4.02
C LEU A 694 12.44 -32.37 -4.10
N THR A 695 12.63 -33.29 -5.05
CA THR A 695 11.79 -34.47 -5.21
C THR A 695 12.17 -35.58 -4.25
N ASN A 696 13.47 -35.81 -4.03
CA ASN A 696 13.98 -37.04 -3.42
C ASN A 696 14.65 -36.83 -2.05
N ALA A 697 15.06 -35.61 -1.69
CA ALA A 697 15.76 -35.35 -0.45
C ALA A 697 14.98 -35.85 0.78
N VAL A 698 15.72 -36.41 1.73
CA VAL A 698 15.19 -36.91 2.99
C VAL A 698 15.86 -36.19 4.16
N ARG A 699 15.13 -36.06 5.25
CA ARG A 699 15.63 -35.54 6.52
C ARG A 699 16.45 -36.61 7.26
N GLU A 700 17.13 -36.21 8.31
CA GLU A 700 17.91 -37.13 9.17
C GLU A 700 17.08 -38.30 9.73
N ASP A 701 15.77 -38.11 9.93
CA ASP A 701 14.84 -39.14 10.39
C ASP A 701 14.34 -40.08 9.27
N GLY A 702 14.85 -39.92 8.04
CA GLY A 702 14.48 -40.69 6.85
C GLY A 702 13.15 -40.27 6.21
N ALA A 703 12.45 -39.26 6.76
CA ALA A 703 11.27 -38.70 6.13
C ALA A 703 11.64 -37.81 4.93
N ARG A 704 10.77 -37.72 3.94
CA ARG A 704 10.98 -36.80 2.80
C ARG A 704 11.09 -35.36 3.29
N LEU A 705 11.97 -34.60 2.65
CA LEU A 705 12.11 -33.17 2.94
C LEU A 705 10.76 -32.46 2.70
N TYR A 706 10.08 -32.76 1.59
CA TYR A 706 8.75 -32.27 1.24
C TYR A 706 7.78 -33.42 0.97
N GLU A 707 6.72 -33.54 1.77
CA GLU A 707 5.67 -34.57 1.60
C GLU A 707 4.85 -34.33 0.33
N SER A 708 4.68 -33.07 -0.11
CA SER A 708 3.97 -32.70 -1.34
C SER A 708 4.71 -33.16 -2.61
N ALA A 709 6.01 -33.42 -2.53
CA ALA A 709 6.79 -33.92 -3.65
C ALA A 709 6.57 -35.42 -3.98
N GLN A 710 5.77 -36.16 -3.20
CA GLN A 710 5.59 -37.62 -3.31
C GLN A 710 5.11 -38.11 -4.66
N THR A 711 4.34 -37.30 -5.40
CA THR A 711 3.78 -37.74 -6.70
C THR A 711 4.77 -37.64 -7.83
N GLY A 712 5.95 -37.04 -7.62
CA GLY A 712 6.94 -36.80 -8.69
C GLY A 712 6.48 -35.81 -9.76
N ASN A 713 5.29 -35.24 -9.61
CA ASN A 713 4.74 -34.16 -10.45
C ASN A 713 4.00 -33.18 -9.53
N PHE A 714 4.57 -32.01 -9.32
CA PHE A 714 4.05 -30.98 -8.42
C PHE A 714 4.42 -29.59 -8.93
N ASP A 715 3.78 -28.56 -8.39
CA ASP A 715 4.13 -27.17 -8.60
C ASP A 715 4.89 -26.64 -7.39
N LEU A 716 5.86 -25.75 -7.57
CA LEU A 716 6.75 -25.26 -6.49
C LEU A 716 5.98 -24.61 -5.32
N TYR A 717 4.84 -23.96 -5.59
CA TYR A 717 4.04 -23.35 -4.52
C TYR A 717 3.60 -24.36 -3.45
N LEU A 718 3.47 -25.64 -3.75
CA LEU A 718 3.17 -26.68 -2.75
C LEU A 718 4.30 -26.83 -1.74
N LEU A 719 5.55 -26.75 -2.22
CA LEU A 719 6.73 -26.80 -1.36
C LEU A 719 6.83 -25.53 -0.51
N PHE A 720 6.48 -24.38 -1.08
CA PHE A 720 6.41 -23.12 -0.33
C PHE A 720 5.35 -23.15 0.78
N ILE A 721 4.20 -23.80 0.57
CA ILE A 721 3.20 -24.01 1.62
C ILE A 721 3.81 -24.86 2.74
N GLU A 722 4.49 -25.97 2.43
CA GLU A 722 5.16 -26.79 3.45
C GLU A 722 6.29 -26.02 4.15
N LYS A 723 7.10 -25.28 3.39
CA LYS A 723 8.18 -24.47 3.96
C LYS A 723 7.62 -23.36 4.87
N GLY A 724 6.55 -22.69 4.46
CA GLY A 724 5.88 -21.68 5.28
C GLY A 724 5.41 -22.25 6.62
N LEU A 725 4.82 -23.46 6.62
CA LEU A 725 4.41 -24.14 7.85
C LEU A 725 5.62 -24.55 8.73
N GLU A 726 6.76 -24.91 8.10
CA GLU A 726 8.01 -25.23 8.83
C GLU A 726 8.64 -24.00 9.48
N LEU A 727 8.52 -22.84 8.86
CA LEU A 727 9.07 -21.58 9.38
C LEU A 727 8.27 -21.02 10.56
N LEU A 728 7.01 -21.45 10.74
CA LEU A 728 6.13 -20.95 11.80
C LEU A 728 6.50 -21.48 13.19
N LYS A 729 6.27 -20.65 14.19
CA LYS A 729 6.09 -21.07 15.57
C LYS A 729 4.85 -21.94 15.72
N SER A 730 4.76 -22.66 16.83
CA SER A 730 3.63 -23.55 17.14
C SER A 730 2.26 -22.83 17.17
N ASP A 731 2.23 -21.56 17.56
CA ASP A 731 1.07 -20.66 17.62
C ASP A 731 1.00 -19.69 16.44
N GLY A 732 1.92 -19.84 15.47
CA GLY A 732 2.02 -18.95 14.32
C GLY A 732 0.89 -19.12 13.30
N ARG A 733 0.74 -18.13 12.43
CA ARG A 733 -0.28 -18.09 11.36
C ARG A 733 0.35 -17.91 9.99
N MET A 734 -0.19 -18.59 8.99
CA MET A 734 0.20 -18.44 7.59
C MET A 734 -0.97 -17.91 6.77
N GLY A 735 -0.69 -17.02 5.81
CA GLY A 735 -1.66 -16.54 4.82
C GLY A 735 -1.03 -16.47 3.44
N TYR A 736 -1.47 -17.31 2.51
CA TYR A 736 -0.99 -17.34 1.13
C TYR A 736 -2.12 -17.19 0.13
N ILE A 737 -1.81 -16.57 -1.04
CA ILE A 737 -2.57 -16.78 -2.25
C ILE A 737 -1.83 -17.81 -3.12
N ALA A 738 -2.53 -18.86 -3.56
CA ALA A 738 -1.95 -19.89 -4.40
C ALA A 738 -3.03 -20.53 -5.30
N PRO A 739 -2.66 -21.25 -6.38
CA PRO A 739 -3.63 -21.99 -7.19
C PRO A 739 -4.48 -22.93 -6.34
N SER A 740 -5.78 -22.99 -6.63
CA SER A 740 -6.75 -23.81 -5.86
C SER A 740 -6.79 -25.27 -6.27
N LEU A 741 -6.29 -25.61 -7.46
CA LEU A 741 -6.45 -26.93 -8.08
C LEU A 741 -5.81 -28.11 -7.32
N TRP A 742 -4.84 -27.84 -6.45
CA TRP A 742 -4.21 -28.88 -5.63
C TRP A 742 -5.20 -29.57 -4.66
N MET A 743 -6.29 -28.88 -4.32
CA MET A 743 -7.33 -29.45 -3.48
C MET A 743 -8.04 -30.64 -4.12
N MET A 744 -8.12 -30.69 -5.43
CA MET A 744 -8.84 -31.73 -6.19
C MET A 744 -7.90 -32.69 -6.95
N ASN A 745 -6.77 -32.18 -7.45
CA ASN A 745 -5.90 -32.95 -8.33
C ASN A 745 -4.97 -33.90 -7.57
N GLU A 746 -4.50 -34.97 -8.26
CA GLU A 746 -3.65 -36.00 -7.70
C GLU A 746 -2.32 -35.44 -7.17
N TYR A 747 -1.74 -34.48 -7.86
CA TYR A 747 -0.46 -33.86 -7.43
C TYR A 747 -0.53 -33.18 -6.08
N GLY A 748 -1.70 -32.74 -5.62
CA GLY A 748 -1.91 -32.17 -4.27
C GLY A 748 -2.07 -33.19 -3.15
N ARG A 749 -2.05 -34.50 -3.44
CA ARG A 749 -2.32 -35.57 -2.48
C ARG A 749 -1.41 -35.53 -1.24
N GLY A 750 -0.11 -35.30 -1.45
CA GLY A 750 0.86 -35.22 -0.35
C GLY A 750 0.55 -34.11 0.62
N LEU A 751 0.31 -32.90 0.10
CA LEU A 751 -0.05 -31.73 0.92
C LEU A 751 -1.39 -31.92 1.65
N ARG A 752 -2.43 -32.41 0.96
CA ARG A 752 -3.72 -32.71 1.60
C ARG A 752 -3.59 -33.71 2.75
N LYS A 753 -2.77 -34.75 2.58
CA LYS A 753 -2.52 -35.74 3.64
C LYS A 753 -1.81 -35.12 4.84
N LYS A 754 -0.81 -34.27 4.60
CA LYS A 754 -0.09 -33.52 5.64
C LYS A 754 -1.03 -32.61 6.42
N LEU A 755 -1.74 -31.72 5.72
CA LEU A 755 -2.65 -30.75 6.34
C LEU A 755 -3.79 -31.42 7.13
N LYS A 756 -4.34 -32.52 6.61
CA LYS A 756 -5.33 -33.32 7.33
C LYS A 756 -4.77 -33.93 8.62
N ARG A 757 -3.54 -34.45 8.59
CA ARG A 757 -2.87 -35.04 9.77
C ARG A 757 -2.54 -33.99 10.82
N THR A 758 -2.03 -32.84 10.40
CA THR A 758 -1.56 -31.76 11.27
C THR A 758 -2.66 -30.79 11.67
N LYS A 759 -3.82 -30.79 10.98
CA LYS A 759 -4.96 -29.87 11.16
C LYS A 759 -4.53 -28.40 11.05
N GLN A 760 -3.63 -28.12 10.12
CA GLN A 760 -3.03 -26.79 9.94
C GLN A 760 -3.75 -25.88 8.93
N LEU A 761 -4.81 -26.32 8.28
CA LEU A 761 -5.64 -25.48 7.43
C LEU A 761 -6.87 -25.01 8.24
N ASP A 762 -6.91 -23.72 8.54
CA ASP A 762 -7.99 -23.07 9.30
C ASP A 762 -9.10 -22.55 8.37
N ARG A 763 -8.73 -21.86 7.29
CA ARG A 763 -9.65 -21.22 6.38
C ARG A 763 -9.21 -21.33 4.92
N TRP A 764 -10.21 -21.45 4.05
CA TRP A 764 -10.03 -21.52 2.60
C TRP A 764 -11.03 -20.59 1.91
N VAL A 765 -10.54 -19.65 1.10
CA VAL A 765 -11.36 -18.73 0.31
C VAL A 765 -11.04 -18.94 -1.17
N ASP A 766 -11.96 -19.58 -1.88
CA ASP A 766 -11.80 -19.95 -3.29
C ASP A 766 -12.42 -18.89 -4.20
N PHE A 767 -11.63 -18.30 -5.10
CA PHE A 767 -12.11 -17.32 -6.08
C PHE A 767 -12.84 -17.96 -7.27
N LYS A 768 -12.81 -19.28 -7.40
CA LYS A 768 -13.45 -20.03 -8.50
C LYS A 768 -13.04 -19.47 -9.88
N SER A 769 -14.01 -18.97 -10.66
CA SER A 769 -13.80 -18.39 -11.98
C SER A 769 -13.37 -16.91 -11.97
N PHE A 770 -13.37 -16.26 -10.81
CA PHE A 770 -12.89 -14.88 -10.72
C PHE A 770 -11.38 -14.82 -10.91
N GLN A 771 -10.93 -14.04 -11.90
CA GLN A 771 -9.51 -13.89 -12.18
C GLN A 771 -8.95 -12.77 -11.29
N VAL A 772 -8.07 -13.14 -10.37
CA VAL A 772 -7.36 -12.21 -9.48
C VAL A 772 -6.23 -11.49 -10.21
N PHE A 773 -5.62 -12.16 -11.18
CA PHE A 773 -4.48 -11.66 -11.95
C PHE A 773 -4.90 -11.40 -13.40
N ASP A 774 -4.69 -10.19 -13.91
CA ASP A 774 -5.09 -9.78 -15.25
C ASP A 774 -4.37 -10.56 -16.38
N GLU A 775 -3.15 -11.02 -16.11
CA GLU A 775 -2.28 -11.66 -17.09
C GLU A 775 -2.29 -13.20 -17.03
N ALA A 776 -2.97 -13.81 -16.07
CA ALA A 776 -2.97 -15.25 -15.88
C ALA A 776 -4.35 -15.86 -15.70
N ILE A 777 -4.68 -16.85 -16.52
CA ILE A 777 -5.86 -17.70 -16.31
C ILE A 777 -5.49 -18.75 -15.25
N THR A 778 -5.61 -18.38 -13.97
CA THR A 778 -5.30 -19.27 -12.85
C THR A 778 -6.42 -19.20 -11.82
N TYR A 779 -7.00 -20.35 -11.50
CA TYR A 779 -7.95 -20.47 -10.39
C TYR A 779 -7.17 -20.39 -9.07
N THR A 780 -7.35 -19.34 -8.30
CA THR A 780 -6.63 -19.11 -7.06
C THR A 780 -7.53 -19.20 -5.84
N ALA A 781 -6.90 -19.44 -4.69
CA ALA A 781 -7.54 -19.41 -3.39
C ALA A 781 -6.63 -18.77 -2.35
N LEU A 782 -7.23 -18.13 -1.34
CA LEU A 782 -6.52 -17.75 -0.13
C LEU A 782 -6.58 -18.90 0.86
N GLN A 783 -5.46 -19.15 1.53
CA GLN A 783 -5.28 -20.27 2.47
C GLN A 783 -4.68 -19.73 3.76
N PHE A 784 -5.33 -20.03 4.86
CA PHE A 784 -4.93 -19.59 6.18
C PHE A 784 -4.81 -20.78 7.14
#